data_f236cfc34c8078d71810bc58e8974c0d
#
_entry.id   f236cfc34c8078d71810bc58e8974c0d
#
_cell.length_a   1.000
_cell.length_b   1.000
_cell.length_c   1.000
_cell.angle_alpha   90.00
_cell.angle_beta   90.00
_cell.angle_gamma   90.00
#
_symmetry.space_group_name_H-M   'P 1'
#
loop_
_entity.id
_entity.type
_entity.pdbx_description
1 polymer ?
#
loop_
_entity_poly.entity_id
_entity_poly.type
_entity_poly.pdbx_seq_one_letter_code
_entity_poly.pdbx_strand_id
1 'polypeptide(L)'
;MTRVPQTVQAKREPQSLVDLLHQRSLHHPERTAFTFLVDGATTEVSLSYAELHDRARAIGKLLDSMGVQGERVLLLYPSGLDYIIAFFGCLYAGAIAVPGYPPRFHRSLERLQSIAEDAHATVALTTTALLAKTKQWFTWTPELSRLHWLSTDQLPYSPDTTWEPPAVGSESLALLQYTSGSTNVPKGVMLGHENLLHNTQQIQQVLELTEDSVGVGWLPLHHDMGLIGSVLQPLYAGFPCILMSPMAFLQRPIRWLQAIHRYRATISGGPNFAYDLCTRKITLEQRETLDLSCWDVAINGAEPIRRSTIEQFIATFEPSGFRREAFYPSYGLAEATLMASGGAKDASPIVRTVQKVALEQHQIAIPCIGNTGVQALVGCGKTLDDQQLLIVDPDTRTECGADQIGEIWIAGRSVARGYWNHPQATHDTFEAHLADTGAGPFLRTGDLGFLHHGELFVTGRLKDVIVIRARTHYPQDIEVTVEQSHAALRPHCCAAIAVEMHGEERLVVVQEVERRWHAKPSGVGDDANPESSRTSRPLDFDTLFGNICQAVAEKHDVQVSAVILIRSGSLPKTSSGKIRRHACRTHFLNQTLDVVGQWYAAHVSTAPTSQATSMGEEHAYREFSSPVATLQRHGEHVA
;
A
#
# COMPACT_ATOMS: atom_id res chain seq x y z
N MET A 1 -48.60 35.20 14.94
CA MET A 1 -47.53 34.21 15.25
C MET A 1 -46.38 34.46 14.28
N THR A 2 -45.42 35.21 14.70
CA THR A 2 -44.23 35.61 13.95
C THR A 2 -43.22 34.44 13.99
N ARG A 3 -42.91 33.83 12.83
CA ARG A 3 -41.82 32.86 12.70
C ARG A 3 -40.50 33.56 12.99
N VAL A 4 -39.83 33.16 14.06
CA VAL A 4 -38.43 33.49 14.31
C VAL A 4 -37.59 32.84 13.21
N PRO A 5 -36.72 33.56 12.49
CA PRO A 5 -35.84 32.94 11.52
C PRO A 5 -34.86 32.03 12.27
N GLN A 6 -34.82 30.75 11.91
CA GLN A 6 -33.73 29.87 12.29
C GLN A 6 -32.44 30.45 11.71
N THR A 7 -31.61 31.00 12.57
CA THR A 7 -30.24 31.38 12.26
C THR A 7 -29.54 30.11 11.73
N VAL A 8 -29.20 30.11 10.46
CA VAL A 8 -28.27 29.14 9.87
C VAL A 8 -26.96 29.33 10.62
N GLN A 9 -26.71 28.49 11.61
CA GLN A 9 -25.38 28.41 12.21
C GLN A 9 -24.41 28.04 11.10
N ALA A 10 -23.45 28.92 10.83
CA ALA A 10 -22.35 28.62 9.91
C ALA A 10 -21.74 27.28 10.34
N LYS A 11 -21.65 26.32 9.41
CA LYS A 11 -21.03 25.02 9.65
C LYS A 11 -19.61 25.28 10.17
N ARG A 12 -19.38 25.06 11.47
CA ARG A 12 -18.04 25.17 12.06
C ARG A 12 -17.21 24.01 11.50
N GLU A 13 -16.03 24.30 11.00
CA GLU A 13 -15.10 23.25 10.55
C GLU A 13 -14.76 22.32 11.73
N PRO A 14 -14.81 20.99 11.51
CA PRO A 14 -14.50 20.03 12.57
C PRO A 14 -13.03 20.14 12.98
N GLN A 15 -12.77 20.19 14.30
CA GLN A 15 -11.42 20.27 14.86
C GLN A 15 -10.83 18.88 15.12
N SER A 16 -11.65 17.83 15.08
CA SER A 16 -11.24 16.44 15.25
C SER A 16 -12.17 15.50 14.49
N LEU A 17 -11.76 14.24 14.31
CA LEU A 17 -12.63 13.20 13.75
C LEU A 17 -13.83 12.88 14.66
N VAL A 18 -13.68 13.08 15.97
CA VAL A 18 -14.79 12.99 16.95
C VAL A 18 -15.84 14.05 16.68
N ASP A 19 -15.38 15.29 16.50
CA ASP A 19 -16.23 16.45 16.18
C ASP A 19 -16.97 16.23 14.84
N LEU A 20 -16.25 15.72 13.85
CA LEU A 20 -16.81 15.39 12.54
C LEU A 20 -17.95 14.36 12.66
N LEU A 21 -17.72 13.23 13.34
CA LEU A 21 -18.73 12.20 13.53
C LEU A 21 -19.92 12.72 14.33
N HIS A 22 -19.67 13.50 15.39
CA HIS A 22 -20.74 14.13 16.18
C HIS A 22 -21.59 15.06 15.30
N GLN A 23 -20.98 15.93 14.49
CA GLN A 23 -21.73 16.81 13.58
C GLN A 23 -22.58 15.99 12.58
N ARG A 24 -22.04 14.90 12.02
CA ARG A 24 -22.79 14.01 11.12
C ARG A 24 -23.98 13.36 11.83
N SER A 25 -23.80 12.88 13.06
CA SER A 25 -24.88 12.26 13.85
C SER A 25 -26.00 13.24 14.23
N LEU A 26 -25.69 14.53 14.39
CA LEU A 26 -26.68 15.56 14.67
C LEU A 26 -27.47 16.01 13.44
N HIS A 27 -26.76 16.17 12.29
CA HIS A 27 -27.38 16.75 11.11
C HIS A 27 -28.07 15.69 10.22
N HIS A 28 -27.55 14.46 10.21
CA HIS A 28 -27.99 13.36 9.34
C HIS A 28 -28.10 12.03 10.10
N PRO A 29 -28.78 11.93 11.27
CA PRO A 29 -28.74 10.79 12.18
C PRO A 29 -29.07 9.45 11.48
N GLU A 30 -30.13 9.43 10.68
CA GLU A 30 -30.66 8.21 10.04
C GLU A 30 -29.94 7.87 8.72
N ARG A 31 -29.05 8.74 8.23
CA ARG A 31 -28.34 8.49 6.99
C ARG A 31 -27.35 7.35 7.20
N THR A 32 -27.39 6.36 6.28
CA THR A 32 -26.42 5.28 6.25
C THR A 32 -25.00 5.83 6.03
N ALA A 33 -24.11 5.57 6.97
CA ALA A 33 -22.69 5.88 6.84
C ALA A 33 -21.95 4.74 6.14
N PHE A 34 -22.18 3.50 6.60
CA PHE A 34 -21.50 2.33 6.08
C PHE A 34 -22.45 1.15 5.93
N THR A 35 -22.24 0.38 4.86
CA THR A 35 -22.87 -0.94 4.63
C THR A 35 -21.76 -1.96 4.47
N PHE A 36 -21.80 -3.08 5.20
CA PHE A 36 -20.84 -4.17 5.06
C PHE A 36 -21.50 -5.40 4.43
N LEU A 37 -20.91 -5.87 3.33
CA LEU A 37 -21.34 -7.09 2.63
C LEU A 37 -20.67 -8.30 3.31
N VAL A 38 -21.40 -8.98 4.18
CA VAL A 38 -20.90 -10.08 5.04
C VAL A 38 -20.37 -11.25 4.21
N ASP A 39 -21.11 -11.63 3.19
CA ASP A 39 -20.74 -12.68 2.22
C ASP A 39 -19.93 -12.12 1.04
N GLY A 40 -19.70 -10.80 1.03
CA GLY A 40 -19.08 -10.06 -0.06
C GLY A 40 -19.96 -9.89 -1.29
N ALA A 41 -21.29 -10.13 -1.18
CA ALA A 41 -22.22 -10.06 -2.31
C ALA A 41 -23.58 -9.45 -1.94
N THR A 42 -24.41 -10.14 -1.15
CA THR A 42 -25.82 -9.81 -0.97
C THR A 42 -26.28 -9.65 0.48
N THR A 43 -25.57 -10.29 1.42
CA THR A 43 -25.92 -10.20 2.84
C THR A 43 -25.35 -8.92 3.44
N GLU A 44 -26.23 -7.98 3.77
CA GLU A 44 -25.87 -6.62 4.19
C GLU A 44 -26.09 -6.40 5.68
N VAL A 45 -25.18 -5.65 6.30
CA VAL A 45 -25.38 -5.01 7.60
C VAL A 45 -25.02 -3.55 7.43
N SER A 46 -25.91 -2.65 7.81
CA SER A 46 -25.70 -1.21 7.68
C SER A 46 -25.56 -0.54 9.03
N LEU A 47 -24.97 0.64 9.03
CA LEU A 47 -24.71 1.46 10.20
C LEU A 47 -25.01 2.92 9.83
N SER A 48 -25.96 3.57 10.54
CA SER A 48 -26.22 4.99 10.37
C SER A 48 -25.21 5.85 11.13
N TYR A 49 -25.20 7.16 10.89
CA TYR A 49 -24.34 8.08 11.66
C TYR A 49 -24.68 8.10 13.15
N ALA A 50 -25.98 8.05 13.51
CA ALA A 50 -26.40 7.99 14.90
C ALA A 50 -25.95 6.70 15.58
N GLU A 51 -26.18 5.56 14.95
CA GLU A 51 -25.76 4.25 15.48
C GLU A 51 -24.24 4.17 15.64
N LEU A 52 -23.47 4.67 14.67
CA LEU A 52 -22.00 4.71 14.76
C LEU A 52 -21.57 5.59 15.95
N HIS A 53 -22.17 6.76 16.09
CA HIS A 53 -21.88 7.70 17.18
C HIS A 53 -22.16 7.05 18.54
N ASP A 54 -23.36 6.48 18.73
CA ASP A 54 -23.78 5.92 20.03
C ASP A 54 -22.94 4.70 20.41
N ARG A 55 -22.69 3.79 19.47
CA ARG A 55 -21.87 2.61 19.72
C ARG A 55 -20.40 2.97 19.98
N ALA A 56 -19.84 3.94 19.26
CA ALA A 56 -18.49 4.45 19.48
C ALA A 56 -18.36 5.11 20.87
N ARG A 57 -19.37 5.91 21.29
CA ARG A 57 -19.41 6.49 22.62
C ARG A 57 -19.45 5.44 23.74
N ALA A 58 -20.19 4.35 23.56
CA ALA A 58 -20.22 3.26 24.55
C ALA A 58 -18.82 2.63 24.73
N ILE A 59 -18.08 2.42 23.65
CA ILE A 59 -16.67 1.95 23.72
C ILE A 59 -15.78 3.04 24.34
N GLY A 60 -15.96 4.32 23.94
CA GLY A 60 -15.23 5.44 24.49
C GLY A 60 -15.37 5.56 26.00
N LYS A 61 -16.60 5.44 26.52
CA LYS A 61 -16.87 5.45 27.95
C LYS A 61 -16.20 4.29 28.69
N LEU A 62 -16.22 3.08 28.11
CA LEU A 62 -15.53 1.92 28.67
C LEU A 62 -14.02 2.19 28.76
N LEU A 63 -13.42 2.67 27.70
CA LEU A 63 -11.98 2.96 27.62
C LEU A 63 -11.58 4.11 28.57
N ASP A 64 -12.39 5.16 28.66
CA ASP A 64 -12.18 6.29 29.56
C ASP A 64 -12.17 5.83 31.04
N SER A 65 -13.09 4.90 31.41
CA SER A 65 -13.11 4.29 32.75
C SER A 65 -11.83 3.52 33.10
N MET A 66 -11.02 3.16 32.11
CA MET A 66 -9.72 2.49 32.27
C MET A 66 -8.54 3.48 32.26
N GLY A 67 -8.79 4.77 32.06
CA GLY A 67 -7.76 5.81 32.06
C GLY A 67 -6.83 5.76 30.86
N VAL A 68 -7.33 5.39 29.68
CA VAL A 68 -6.50 5.20 28.46
C VAL A 68 -6.32 6.47 27.63
N GLN A 69 -6.70 7.65 28.13
CA GLN A 69 -6.48 8.90 27.42
C GLN A 69 -4.98 9.09 27.08
N GLY A 70 -4.66 9.32 25.81
CA GLY A 70 -3.28 9.43 25.30
C GLY A 70 -2.52 8.11 25.21
N GLU A 71 -3.12 6.98 25.65
CA GLU A 71 -2.54 5.65 25.55
C GLU A 71 -2.86 5.00 24.19
N ARG A 72 -2.07 3.99 23.82
CA ARG A 72 -2.19 3.27 22.55
C ARG A 72 -3.07 2.04 22.74
N VAL A 73 -4.07 1.94 21.88
CA VAL A 73 -5.06 0.84 21.91
C VAL A 73 -4.98 0.07 20.59
N LEU A 74 -4.62 -1.21 20.67
CA LEU A 74 -4.55 -2.09 19.49
C LEU A 74 -5.96 -2.44 19.00
N LEU A 75 -6.18 -2.29 17.70
CA LEU A 75 -7.42 -2.67 17.01
C LEU A 75 -7.19 -3.96 16.22
N LEU A 76 -7.69 -5.08 16.72
CA LEU A 76 -7.47 -6.41 16.17
C LEU A 76 -8.80 -7.06 15.76
N TYR A 77 -9.41 -6.55 14.67
CA TYR A 77 -10.72 -6.98 14.20
C TYR A 77 -10.64 -7.65 12.84
N PRO A 78 -11.52 -8.61 12.55
CA PRO A 78 -11.82 -8.96 11.17
C PRO A 78 -12.40 -7.74 10.46
N SER A 79 -12.36 -7.75 9.11
CA SER A 79 -13.03 -6.69 8.33
C SER A 79 -14.52 -6.65 8.66
N GLY A 80 -15.05 -5.48 8.98
CA GLY A 80 -16.45 -5.30 9.35
C GLY A 80 -16.71 -3.97 10.06
N LEU A 81 -17.96 -3.71 10.38
CA LEU A 81 -18.39 -2.46 11.03
C LEU A 81 -17.85 -2.32 12.45
N ASP A 82 -17.64 -3.42 13.18
CA ASP A 82 -17.10 -3.40 14.54
C ASP A 82 -15.70 -2.76 14.61
N TYR A 83 -14.89 -2.92 13.56
CA TYR A 83 -13.60 -2.22 13.46
C TYR A 83 -13.79 -0.70 13.44
N ILE A 84 -14.74 -0.21 12.63
CA ILE A 84 -15.03 1.23 12.47
C ILE A 84 -15.54 1.81 13.81
N ILE A 85 -16.46 1.10 14.44
CA ILE A 85 -17.01 1.49 15.74
C ILE A 85 -15.91 1.57 16.81
N ALA A 86 -15.03 0.55 16.86
CA ALA A 86 -13.93 0.51 17.82
C ALA A 86 -12.87 1.60 17.54
N PHE A 87 -12.59 1.90 16.28
CA PHE A 87 -11.70 2.99 15.89
C PHE A 87 -12.20 4.32 16.45
N PHE A 88 -13.47 4.68 16.18
CA PHE A 88 -14.06 5.89 16.74
C PHE A 88 -14.19 5.82 18.27
N GLY A 89 -14.44 4.65 18.85
CA GLY A 89 -14.44 4.44 20.29
C GLY A 89 -13.12 4.82 20.96
N CYS A 90 -11.99 4.48 20.35
CA CYS A 90 -10.67 4.94 20.80
C CYS A 90 -10.57 6.48 20.75
N LEU A 91 -10.99 7.09 19.64
CA LEU A 91 -10.93 8.53 19.49
C LEU A 91 -11.83 9.26 20.50
N TYR A 92 -13.02 8.73 20.80
CA TYR A 92 -13.91 9.27 21.82
C TYR A 92 -13.31 9.23 23.22
N ALA A 93 -12.48 8.22 23.53
CA ALA A 93 -11.73 8.14 24.79
C ALA A 93 -10.47 9.02 24.81
N GLY A 94 -10.16 9.73 23.72
CA GLY A 94 -8.88 10.42 23.57
C GLY A 94 -7.68 9.47 23.50
N ALA A 95 -7.88 8.19 23.19
CA ALA A 95 -6.83 7.22 23.02
C ALA A 95 -6.30 7.22 21.59
N ILE A 96 -5.06 6.76 21.41
CA ILE A 96 -4.40 6.64 20.10
C ILE A 96 -4.70 5.26 19.53
N ALA A 97 -5.43 5.21 18.42
CA ALA A 97 -5.74 3.96 17.74
C ALA A 97 -4.49 3.35 17.08
N VAL A 98 -4.30 2.05 17.24
CA VAL A 98 -3.21 1.30 16.60
C VAL A 98 -3.80 0.17 15.76
N PRO A 99 -4.09 0.40 14.48
CA PRO A 99 -4.61 -0.61 13.57
C PRO A 99 -3.66 -1.79 13.40
N GLY A 100 -4.13 -2.99 13.68
CA GLY A 100 -3.41 -4.24 13.44
C GLY A 100 -4.25 -5.23 12.65
N TYR A 101 -3.60 -6.18 11.99
CA TYR A 101 -4.35 -7.26 11.40
C TYR A 101 -4.68 -8.32 12.47
N PRO A 102 -5.88 -8.92 12.40
CA PRO A 102 -6.27 -9.92 13.37
C PRO A 102 -5.34 -11.14 13.29
N PRO A 103 -4.94 -11.72 14.42
CA PRO A 103 -4.13 -12.94 14.46
C PRO A 103 -4.77 -14.06 13.62
N ARG A 104 -3.97 -14.79 12.86
CA ARG A 104 -4.43 -15.93 12.04
C ARG A 104 -3.65 -17.18 12.38
N PHE A 105 -4.33 -18.34 12.45
CA PHE A 105 -3.70 -19.65 12.45
C PHE A 105 -2.73 -19.75 11.27
N HIS A 106 -1.54 -20.25 11.44
CA HIS A 106 -0.50 -20.43 10.41
C HIS A 106 0.24 -19.16 9.94
N ARG A 107 0.12 -18.01 10.59
CA ARG A 107 1.01 -16.86 10.34
C ARG A 107 1.78 -16.53 11.61
N SER A 108 3.06 -16.20 11.45
CA SER A 108 3.89 -15.67 12.53
C SER A 108 3.21 -14.47 13.20
N LEU A 109 3.18 -14.47 14.52
CA LEU A 109 2.68 -13.38 15.35
C LEU A 109 3.76 -12.34 15.66
N GLU A 110 5.01 -12.60 15.25
CA GLU A 110 6.19 -11.75 15.52
C GLU A 110 5.94 -10.28 15.18
N ARG A 111 5.37 -10.03 13.99
CA ARG A 111 5.07 -8.65 13.59
C ARG A 111 4.03 -7.98 14.49
N LEU A 112 3.01 -8.71 14.96
CA LEU A 112 2.00 -8.16 15.87
C LEU A 112 2.60 -7.91 17.25
N GLN A 113 3.48 -8.79 17.71
CA GLN A 113 4.25 -8.62 18.94
C GLN A 113 5.13 -7.38 18.84
N SER A 114 5.91 -7.24 17.76
CA SER A 114 6.76 -6.06 17.54
C SER A 114 5.94 -4.75 17.50
N ILE A 115 4.73 -4.76 16.91
CA ILE A 115 3.85 -3.58 16.93
C ILE A 115 3.36 -3.29 18.35
N ALA A 116 2.95 -4.31 19.11
CA ALA A 116 2.47 -4.14 20.47
C ALA A 116 3.55 -3.59 21.40
N GLU A 117 4.78 -4.09 21.25
CA GLU A 117 5.96 -3.66 22.00
C GLU A 117 6.35 -2.22 21.63
N ASP A 118 6.53 -1.92 20.34
CA ASP A 118 6.92 -0.59 19.87
C ASP A 118 5.88 0.48 20.23
N ALA A 119 4.59 0.16 20.09
CA ALA A 119 3.50 1.04 20.50
C ALA A 119 3.39 1.20 22.02
N HIS A 120 4.02 0.35 22.82
CA HIS A 120 3.76 0.23 24.27
C HIS A 120 2.26 0.12 24.56
N ALA A 121 1.54 -0.66 23.76
CA ALA A 121 0.11 -0.83 23.93
C ALA A 121 -0.22 -1.62 25.20
N THR A 122 -1.26 -1.21 25.92
CA THR A 122 -1.73 -1.89 27.13
C THR A 122 -3.09 -2.56 26.94
N VAL A 123 -3.87 -2.11 25.96
CA VAL A 123 -5.21 -2.58 25.67
C VAL A 123 -5.30 -3.08 24.23
N ALA A 124 -6.01 -4.18 24.01
CA ALA A 124 -6.36 -4.69 22.69
C ALA A 124 -7.87 -4.89 22.58
N LEU A 125 -8.48 -4.25 21.58
CA LEU A 125 -9.89 -4.40 21.25
C LEU A 125 -10.08 -5.42 20.13
N THR A 126 -11.13 -6.25 20.26
CA THR A 126 -11.42 -7.30 19.28
C THR A 126 -12.90 -7.72 19.35
N THR A 127 -13.27 -8.78 18.61
CA THR A 127 -14.58 -9.42 18.72
C THR A 127 -14.54 -10.61 19.68
N THR A 128 -15.68 -10.95 20.28
CA THR A 128 -15.84 -12.11 21.18
C THR A 128 -15.37 -13.40 20.50
N ALA A 129 -15.75 -13.60 19.24
CA ALA A 129 -15.37 -14.79 18.47
C ALA A 129 -13.85 -14.88 18.23
N LEU A 130 -13.17 -13.75 17.99
CA LEU A 130 -11.72 -13.73 17.80
C LEU A 130 -11.00 -13.89 19.15
N LEU A 131 -11.45 -13.23 20.22
CA LEU A 131 -10.89 -13.36 21.56
C LEU A 131 -10.87 -14.81 22.04
N ALA A 132 -11.97 -15.55 21.84
CA ALA A 132 -12.05 -16.96 22.20
C ALA A 132 -10.98 -17.82 21.48
N LYS A 133 -10.65 -17.48 20.22
CA LYS A 133 -9.61 -18.16 19.44
C LYS A 133 -8.20 -17.74 19.86
N THR A 134 -7.98 -16.47 20.20
CA THR A 134 -6.65 -15.95 20.54
C THR A 134 -6.16 -16.40 21.91
N LYS A 135 -7.03 -16.69 22.86
CA LYS A 135 -6.66 -17.20 24.19
C LYS A 135 -5.77 -18.45 24.14
N GLN A 136 -5.90 -19.26 23.08
CA GLN A 136 -5.06 -20.44 22.87
C GLN A 136 -3.60 -20.09 22.54
N TRP A 137 -3.31 -18.88 22.08
CA TRP A 137 -1.96 -18.44 21.65
C TRP A 137 -1.19 -17.73 22.75
N PHE A 138 -1.85 -17.28 23.81
CA PHE A 138 -1.22 -16.53 24.90
C PHE A 138 -0.08 -17.29 25.59
N THR A 139 -0.11 -18.62 25.57
CA THR A 139 0.99 -19.45 26.08
C THR A 139 2.27 -19.33 25.25
N TRP A 140 2.16 -18.92 23.97
CA TRP A 140 3.28 -18.82 23.02
C TRP A 140 3.69 -17.37 22.74
N THR A 141 2.92 -16.40 23.25
CA THR A 141 3.11 -14.97 23.00
C THR A 141 2.94 -14.18 24.30
N PRO A 142 3.96 -14.18 25.19
CA PRO A 142 3.87 -13.53 26.50
C PRO A 142 3.53 -12.03 26.40
N GLU A 143 4.02 -11.33 25.38
CA GLU A 143 3.80 -9.89 25.16
C GLU A 143 2.32 -9.61 24.90
N LEU A 144 1.69 -10.40 24.02
CA LEU A 144 0.26 -10.27 23.73
C LEU A 144 -0.62 -10.74 24.90
N SER A 145 -0.11 -11.63 25.77
CA SER A 145 -0.84 -12.09 26.95
C SER A 145 -0.93 -11.04 28.05
N ARG A 146 -0.04 -10.04 28.06
CA ARG A 146 -0.02 -8.93 29.04
C ARG A 146 -1.06 -7.85 28.73
N LEU A 147 -1.59 -7.81 27.51
CA LEU A 147 -2.59 -6.84 27.10
C LEU A 147 -3.93 -7.10 27.80
N HIS A 148 -4.64 -6.04 28.13
CA HIS A 148 -6.04 -6.11 28.53
C HIS A 148 -6.90 -6.29 27.26
N TRP A 149 -7.33 -7.53 27.01
CA TRP A 149 -8.16 -7.86 25.85
C TRP A 149 -9.64 -7.63 26.14
N LEU A 150 -10.28 -6.80 25.33
CA LEU A 150 -11.69 -6.46 25.42
C LEU A 150 -12.41 -6.85 24.13
N SER A 151 -13.54 -7.57 24.27
CA SER A 151 -14.47 -7.77 23.15
C SER A 151 -15.54 -6.69 23.20
N THR A 152 -15.76 -6.01 22.07
CA THR A 152 -16.64 -4.84 22.01
C THR A 152 -17.88 -5.06 21.15
N ASP A 153 -17.95 -6.18 20.43
CA ASP A 153 -19.05 -6.52 19.52
C ASP A 153 -20.40 -6.81 20.21
N GLN A 154 -20.39 -7.02 21.52
CA GLN A 154 -21.59 -7.31 22.32
C GLN A 154 -21.82 -6.30 23.45
N LEU A 155 -21.14 -5.17 23.42
CA LEU A 155 -21.36 -4.12 24.43
C LEU A 155 -22.79 -3.57 24.27
N PRO A 156 -23.57 -3.55 25.36
CA PRO A 156 -24.84 -2.85 25.33
C PRO A 156 -24.59 -1.36 25.11
N TYR A 157 -25.24 -0.79 24.13
CA TYR A 157 -25.25 0.66 23.93
C TYR A 157 -26.63 1.20 24.24
N SER A 158 -26.65 2.20 25.08
CA SER A 158 -27.81 3.04 25.32
C SER A 158 -27.33 4.47 25.09
N PRO A 159 -28.13 5.34 24.47
CA PRO A 159 -27.77 6.75 24.36
C PRO A 159 -27.53 7.33 25.77
N ASP A 160 -26.30 7.25 26.25
CA ASP A 160 -25.92 7.88 27.52
C ASP A 160 -25.49 9.33 27.25
N THR A 161 -26.41 10.23 27.47
CA THR A 161 -26.20 11.67 27.30
C THR A 161 -25.42 12.29 28.46
N THR A 162 -25.13 11.55 29.52
CA THR A 162 -24.48 12.09 30.73
C THR A 162 -22.96 12.00 30.70
N TRP A 163 -22.39 11.06 29.92
CA TRP A 163 -20.94 10.97 29.76
C TRP A 163 -20.46 11.96 28.70
N GLU A 164 -19.53 12.82 29.09
CA GLU A 164 -18.85 13.74 28.18
C GLU A 164 -17.47 13.18 27.82
N PRO A 165 -17.15 13.02 26.53
CA PRO A 165 -15.83 12.58 26.10
C PRO A 165 -14.77 13.61 26.49
N PRO A 166 -13.53 13.18 26.77
CA PRO A 166 -12.42 14.11 27.00
C PRO A 166 -12.23 14.99 25.78
N ALA A 167 -11.78 16.23 26.03
CA ALA A 167 -11.53 17.19 24.95
C ALA A 167 -10.37 16.71 24.05
N VAL A 168 -10.68 16.54 22.77
CA VAL A 168 -9.73 16.13 21.73
C VAL A 168 -9.62 17.28 20.72
N GLY A 169 -8.42 17.85 20.60
CA GLY A 169 -8.13 18.94 19.66
C GLY A 169 -7.47 18.46 18.38
N SER A 170 -7.27 19.38 17.44
CA SER A 170 -6.57 19.12 16.17
C SER A 170 -5.16 18.55 16.36
N GLU A 171 -4.48 19.04 17.42
CA GLU A 171 -3.11 18.62 17.77
C GLU A 171 -3.03 17.25 18.48
N SER A 172 -4.15 16.65 18.86
CA SER A 172 -4.13 15.32 19.49
C SER A 172 -3.75 14.24 18.46
N LEU A 173 -2.91 13.28 18.87
CA LEU A 173 -2.66 12.09 18.07
C LEU A 173 -3.93 11.24 18.00
N ALA A 174 -4.30 10.82 16.80
CA ALA A 174 -5.45 9.98 16.54
C ALA A 174 -5.05 8.53 16.26
N LEU A 175 -3.90 8.35 15.59
CA LEU A 175 -3.57 7.09 14.93
C LEU A 175 -2.06 6.88 14.89
N LEU A 176 -1.61 5.66 15.19
CA LEU A 176 -0.31 5.15 14.77
C LEU A 176 -0.50 4.18 13.60
N GLN A 177 -0.18 4.64 12.40
CA GLN A 177 -0.25 3.80 11.20
C GLN A 177 1.06 3.04 11.01
N TYR A 178 1.06 1.74 11.35
CA TYR A 178 2.26 0.91 11.19
C TYR A 178 2.50 0.54 9.73
N THR A 179 3.59 1.02 9.17
CA THR A 179 4.00 0.70 7.81
C THR A 179 4.76 -0.62 7.74
N SER A 180 4.74 -1.23 6.57
CA SER A 180 5.48 -2.49 6.36
C SER A 180 6.98 -2.30 6.18
N GLY A 181 7.49 -1.06 6.21
CA GLY A 181 8.88 -0.64 6.11
C GLY A 181 9.80 -1.51 5.23
N SER A 182 10.82 -0.96 4.64
CA SER A 182 11.89 -1.75 3.98
C SER A 182 12.76 -2.51 5.00
N THR A 183 12.72 -2.10 6.27
CA THR A 183 13.34 -2.77 7.42
C THR A 183 12.35 -3.75 8.05
N ASN A 184 12.84 -4.84 8.68
CA ASN A 184 11.97 -5.82 9.36
C ASN A 184 11.23 -5.25 10.57
N VAL A 185 11.68 -4.12 11.13
CA VAL A 185 11.07 -3.46 12.29
C VAL A 185 9.91 -2.56 11.80
N PRO A 186 8.67 -2.80 12.25
CA PRO A 186 7.56 -1.93 11.93
C PRO A 186 7.72 -0.59 12.62
N LYS A 187 7.43 0.52 11.90
CA LYS A 187 7.45 1.87 12.46
C LYS A 187 6.04 2.45 12.48
N GLY A 188 5.63 2.98 13.62
CA GLY A 188 4.33 3.63 13.80
C GLY A 188 4.37 5.08 13.34
N VAL A 189 3.74 5.41 12.21
CA VAL A 189 3.62 6.78 11.71
C VAL A 189 2.61 7.52 12.56
N MET A 190 3.01 8.65 13.16
CA MET A 190 2.20 9.47 14.06
C MET A 190 1.29 10.41 13.28
N LEU A 191 -0.01 10.12 13.24
CA LEU A 191 -1.03 10.94 12.58
C LEU A 191 -1.94 11.61 13.60
N GLY A 192 -1.97 12.94 13.58
CA GLY A 192 -2.90 13.76 14.36
C GLY A 192 -4.25 13.92 13.65
N HIS A 193 -5.24 14.42 14.37
CA HIS A 193 -6.54 14.75 13.79
C HIS A 193 -6.41 15.78 12.66
N GLU A 194 -5.51 16.75 12.80
CA GLU A 194 -5.25 17.75 11.77
C GLU A 194 -4.76 17.10 10.46
N ASN A 195 -3.77 16.20 10.52
CA ASN A 195 -3.24 15.54 9.32
C ASN A 195 -4.36 14.82 8.57
N LEU A 196 -5.20 14.05 9.31
CA LEU A 196 -6.29 13.26 8.74
C LEU A 196 -7.39 14.15 8.12
N LEU A 197 -7.81 15.19 8.83
CA LEU A 197 -8.83 16.14 8.34
C LEU A 197 -8.32 16.92 7.14
N HIS A 198 -7.08 17.43 7.19
CA HIS A 198 -6.49 18.15 6.08
C HIS A 198 -6.38 17.29 4.82
N ASN A 199 -5.84 16.07 4.91
CA ASN A 199 -5.70 15.20 3.75
C ASN A 199 -7.06 14.78 3.17
N THR A 200 -8.07 14.47 4.01
CA THR A 200 -9.43 14.18 3.53
C THR A 200 -10.09 15.39 2.86
N GLN A 201 -9.81 16.59 3.34
CA GLN A 201 -10.27 17.83 2.69
C GLN A 201 -9.67 17.97 1.30
N GLN A 202 -8.35 17.80 1.17
CA GLN A 202 -7.66 17.87 -0.11
C GLN A 202 -8.19 16.82 -1.10
N ILE A 203 -8.36 15.58 -0.64
CA ILE A 203 -8.92 14.50 -1.46
C ILE A 203 -10.35 14.83 -1.90
N GLN A 204 -11.20 15.37 -1.00
CA GLN A 204 -12.54 15.79 -1.36
C GLN A 204 -12.53 16.82 -2.49
N GLN A 205 -11.63 17.82 -2.40
CA GLN A 205 -11.52 18.91 -3.38
C GLN A 205 -11.09 18.40 -4.75
N VAL A 206 -9.99 17.63 -4.82
CA VAL A 206 -9.44 17.18 -6.12
C VAL A 206 -10.28 16.10 -6.80
N LEU A 207 -11.04 15.31 -6.03
CA LEU A 207 -11.97 14.31 -6.55
C LEU A 207 -13.40 14.85 -6.69
N GLU A 208 -13.64 16.08 -6.27
CA GLU A 208 -14.98 16.72 -6.28
C GLU A 208 -16.07 15.88 -5.60
N LEU A 209 -15.72 15.29 -4.45
CA LEU A 209 -16.63 14.40 -3.74
C LEU A 209 -17.71 15.21 -3.01
N THR A 210 -18.95 14.74 -3.13
CA THR A 210 -20.12 15.35 -2.53
C THR A 210 -20.90 14.35 -1.68
N GLU A 211 -21.94 14.79 -1.02
CA GLU A 211 -22.86 13.93 -0.28
C GLU A 211 -23.62 12.95 -1.21
N ASP A 212 -23.71 13.23 -2.50
CA ASP A 212 -24.36 12.35 -3.51
C ASP A 212 -23.42 11.28 -4.05
N SER A 213 -22.13 11.35 -3.75
CA SER A 213 -21.18 10.29 -4.09
C SER A 213 -21.53 8.99 -3.39
N VAL A 214 -21.11 7.86 -3.96
CA VAL A 214 -21.27 6.53 -3.35
C VAL A 214 -19.95 5.77 -3.45
N GLY A 215 -19.43 5.31 -2.31
CA GLY A 215 -18.16 4.58 -2.26
C GLY A 215 -18.33 3.07 -2.23
N VAL A 216 -17.40 2.34 -2.85
CA VAL A 216 -17.22 0.89 -2.64
C VAL A 216 -15.78 0.61 -2.24
N GLY A 217 -15.58 -0.08 -1.09
CA GLY A 217 -14.28 -0.42 -0.55
C GLY A 217 -14.11 -1.90 -0.24
N TRP A 218 -12.96 -2.45 -0.56
CA TRP A 218 -12.59 -3.83 -0.24
C TRP A 218 -11.20 -3.94 0.40
N LEU A 219 -10.47 -2.82 0.53
CA LEU A 219 -9.13 -2.79 1.10
C LEU A 219 -9.15 -3.06 2.61
N PRO A 220 -8.06 -3.63 3.17
CA PRO A 220 -7.96 -3.85 4.61
C PRO A 220 -8.07 -2.54 5.39
N LEU A 221 -8.94 -2.49 6.41
CA LEU A 221 -9.14 -1.28 7.23
C LEU A 221 -7.95 -0.96 8.17
N HIS A 222 -7.03 -1.90 8.38
CA HIS A 222 -5.77 -1.64 9.10
C HIS A 222 -4.67 -1.04 8.21
N HIS A 223 -4.98 -0.74 6.95
CA HIS A 223 -4.11 -0.08 5.99
C HIS A 223 -4.62 1.35 5.74
N ASP A 224 -3.71 2.31 5.53
CA ASP A 224 -4.03 3.73 5.27
C ASP A 224 -5.09 3.91 4.18
N MET A 225 -4.90 3.33 3.00
CA MET A 225 -5.84 3.44 1.88
C MET A 225 -7.22 2.84 2.21
N GLY A 226 -7.28 1.78 3.03
CA GLY A 226 -8.54 1.19 3.49
C GLY A 226 -9.24 2.05 4.55
N LEU A 227 -8.52 2.47 5.58
CA LEU A 227 -9.07 3.27 6.68
C LEU A 227 -9.40 4.70 6.23
N ILE A 228 -8.42 5.40 5.67
CA ILE A 228 -8.62 6.81 5.31
C ILE A 228 -9.50 6.90 4.07
N GLY A 229 -9.20 6.14 3.01
CA GLY A 229 -9.93 6.23 1.74
C GLY A 229 -11.35 5.67 1.77
N SER A 230 -11.63 4.61 2.57
CA SER A 230 -12.96 3.97 2.58
C SER A 230 -13.78 4.22 3.85
N VAL A 231 -13.20 4.84 4.89
CA VAL A 231 -13.93 5.17 6.13
C VAL A 231 -13.89 6.67 6.41
N LEU A 232 -12.69 7.28 6.52
CA LEU A 232 -12.59 8.69 6.90
C LEU A 232 -13.03 9.62 5.76
N GLN A 233 -12.65 9.32 4.53
CA GLN A 233 -13.05 10.12 3.37
C GLN A 233 -14.57 10.15 3.14
N PRO A 234 -15.30 9.00 3.14
CA PRO A 234 -16.76 9.00 3.09
C PRO A 234 -17.41 9.78 4.23
N LEU A 235 -16.91 9.61 5.46
CA LEU A 235 -17.40 10.36 6.62
C LEU A 235 -17.18 11.86 6.46
N TYR A 236 -16.00 12.28 5.98
CA TYR A 236 -15.66 13.69 5.77
C TYR A 236 -16.55 14.33 4.71
N ALA A 237 -16.70 13.69 3.55
CA ALA A 237 -17.52 14.22 2.47
C ALA A 237 -19.04 13.99 2.68
N GLY A 238 -19.44 13.04 3.54
CA GLY A 238 -20.83 12.79 3.93
C GLY A 238 -21.58 11.83 3.02
N PHE A 239 -20.91 10.95 2.31
CA PHE A 239 -21.53 9.95 1.43
C PHE A 239 -21.44 8.53 2.00
N PRO A 240 -22.38 7.62 1.62
CA PRO A 240 -22.35 6.24 2.07
C PRO A 240 -21.21 5.43 1.43
N CYS A 241 -20.61 4.52 2.19
CA CYS A 241 -19.61 3.60 1.66
C CYS A 241 -20.00 2.14 1.89
N ILE A 242 -19.98 1.35 0.82
CA ILE A 242 -20.24 -0.07 0.82
C ILE A 242 -18.92 -0.81 0.91
N LEU A 243 -18.77 -1.65 1.94
CA LEU A 243 -17.54 -2.33 2.28
C LEU A 243 -17.68 -3.85 2.13
N MET A 244 -16.61 -4.51 1.73
CA MET A 244 -16.49 -5.96 1.77
C MET A 244 -15.11 -6.38 2.28
N SER A 245 -14.95 -7.63 2.70
CA SER A 245 -13.64 -8.11 3.12
C SER A 245 -12.68 -8.24 1.94
N PRO A 246 -11.36 -8.01 2.12
CA PRO A 246 -10.36 -8.26 1.09
C PRO A 246 -10.40 -9.68 0.53
N MET A 247 -10.72 -10.66 1.38
CA MET A 247 -10.83 -12.05 0.96
C MET A 247 -12.02 -12.30 0.04
N ALA A 248 -13.12 -11.58 0.22
CA ALA A 248 -14.29 -11.68 -0.68
C ALA A 248 -13.91 -11.26 -2.10
N PHE A 249 -13.17 -10.15 -2.25
CA PHE A 249 -12.62 -9.72 -3.53
C PHE A 249 -11.60 -10.71 -4.11
N LEU A 250 -10.59 -11.10 -3.33
CA LEU A 250 -9.51 -11.96 -3.82
C LEU A 250 -10.01 -13.34 -4.27
N GLN A 251 -11.02 -13.90 -3.61
CA GLN A 251 -11.63 -15.17 -3.99
C GLN A 251 -12.47 -15.06 -5.26
N ARG A 252 -13.22 -13.96 -5.41
CA ARG A 252 -14.12 -13.73 -6.54
C ARG A 252 -14.11 -12.24 -6.93
N PRO A 253 -13.18 -11.80 -7.79
CA PRO A 253 -13.00 -10.37 -8.12
C PRO A 253 -14.24 -9.70 -8.70
N ILE A 254 -15.13 -10.47 -9.34
CA ILE A 254 -16.40 -9.97 -9.86
C ILE A 254 -17.27 -9.29 -8.77
N ARG A 255 -17.16 -9.70 -7.50
CA ARG A 255 -17.93 -9.12 -6.39
C ARG A 255 -17.70 -7.62 -6.23
N TRP A 256 -16.47 -7.17 -6.48
CA TRP A 256 -16.14 -5.74 -6.45
C TRP A 256 -16.92 -4.97 -7.52
N LEU A 257 -16.88 -5.42 -8.77
CA LEU A 257 -17.58 -4.76 -9.88
C LEU A 257 -19.10 -4.90 -9.78
N GLN A 258 -19.59 -6.02 -9.23
CA GLN A 258 -21.01 -6.21 -8.92
C GLN A 258 -21.50 -5.23 -7.84
N ALA A 259 -20.69 -4.94 -6.82
CA ALA A 259 -21.02 -3.93 -5.82
C ALA A 259 -21.06 -2.53 -6.44
N ILE A 260 -20.09 -2.17 -7.29
CA ILE A 260 -20.11 -0.89 -8.03
C ILE A 260 -21.38 -0.78 -8.88
N HIS A 261 -21.71 -1.79 -9.66
CA HIS A 261 -22.92 -1.84 -10.48
C HIS A 261 -24.19 -1.70 -9.62
N ARG A 262 -24.33 -2.54 -8.57
CA ARG A 262 -25.55 -2.62 -7.75
C ARG A 262 -25.86 -1.34 -7.00
N TYR A 263 -24.84 -0.73 -6.38
CA TYR A 263 -25.01 0.47 -5.57
C TYR A 263 -24.79 1.77 -6.35
N ARG A 264 -24.56 1.67 -7.68
CA ARG A 264 -24.26 2.82 -8.54
C ARG A 264 -23.09 3.65 -7.99
N ALA A 265 -22.03 2.95 -7.55
CA ALA A 265 -20.91 3.61 -6.90
C ALA A 265 -20.15 4.52 -7.88
N THR A 266 -19.91 5.75 -7.43
CA THR A 266 -19.19 6.77 -8.21
C THR A 266 -17.69 6.73 -7.96
N ILE A 267 -17.26 6.25 -6.77
CA ILE A 267 -15.85 6.16 -6.39
C ILE A 267 -15.52 4.78 -5.83
N SER A 268 -14.44 4.21 -6.32
CA SER A 268 -13.81 3.00 -5.79
C SER A 268 -12.37 2.92 -6.27
N GLY A 269 -11.59 1.98 -5.74
CA GLY A 269 -10.21 1.83 -6.20
C GLY A 269 -9.45 0.72 -5.50
N GLY A 270 -8.19 0.62 -5.90
CA GLY A 270 -7.26 -0.34 -5.34
C GLY A 270 -5.89 -0.27 -6.02
N PRO A 271 -4.95 -1.10 -5.58
CA PRO A 271 -3.66 -1.24 -6.23
C PRO A 271 -3.79 -1.79 -7.66
N ASN A 272 -2.78 -1.55 -8.47
CA ASN A 272 -2.72 -1.94 -9.88
C ASN A 272 -3.03 -3.43 -10.13
N PHE A 273 -2.60 -4.33 -9.21
CA PHE A 273 -2.89 -5.76 -9.33
C PHE A 273 -4.40 -6.09 -9.29
N ALA A 274 -5.21 -5.25 -8.65
CA ALA A 274 -6.65 -5.51 -8.53
C ALA A 274 -7.36 -5.38 -9.87
N TYR A 275 -6.99 -4.38 -10.64
CA TYR A 275 -7.49 -4.18 -12.00
C TYR A 275 -7.05 -5.33 -12.93
N ASP A 276 -5.78 -5.72 -12.87
CA ASP A 276 -5.27 -6.87 -13.61
C ASP A 276 -5.98 -8.18 -13.21
N LEU A 277 -6.23 -8.39 -11.92
CA LEU A 277 -6.94 -9.57 -11.42
C LEU A 277 -8.38 -9.63 -11.97
N CYS A 278 -9.09 -8.51 -12.02
CA CYS A 278 -10.42 -8.44 -12.63
C CYS A 278 -10.38 -8.79 -14.12
N THR A 279 -9.46 -8.19 -14.87
CA THR A 279 -9.28 -8.45 -16.31
C THR A 279 -9.06 -9.92 -16.61
N ARG A 280 -8.22 -10.61 -15.80
CA ARG A 280 -7.87 -12.01 -16.02
C ARG A 280 -8.90 -13.02 -15.52
N LYS A 281 -9.71 -12.68 -14.52
CA LYS A 281 -10.58 -13.66 -13.83
C LYS A 281 -12.05 -13.53 -14.14
N ILE A 282 -12.53 -12.38 -14.61
CA ILE A 282 -13.95 -12.15 -14.89
C ILE A 282 -14.23 -12.60 -16.32
N THR A 283 -15.18 -13.55 -16.47
CA THR A 283 -15.55 -14.11 -17.78
C THR A 283 -16.40 -13.13 -18.60
N LEU A 284 -16.55 -13.39 -19.90
CA LEU A 284 -17.35 -12.56 -20.79
C LEU A 284 -18.82 -12.52 -20.31
N GLU A 285 -19.41 -13.66 -19.98
CA GLU A 285 -20.80 -13.74 -19.49
C GLU A 285 -21.00 -12.92 -18.20
N GLN A 286 -19.99 -12.89 -17.34
CA GLN A 286 -20.04 -12.07 -16.12
C GLN A 286 -19.96 -10.57 -16.44
N ARG A 287 -19.18 -10.17 -17.44
CA ARG A 287 -19.06 -8.76 -17.85
C ARG A 287 -20.36 -8.23 -18.44
N GLU A 288 -21.08 -9.05 -19.20
CA GLU A 288 -22.39 -8.70 -19.80
C GLU A 288 -23.45 -8.36 -18.74
N THR A 289 -23.28 -8.80 -17.48
CA THR A 289 -24.19 -8.45 -16.38
C THR A 289 -23.86 -7.13 -15.69
N LEU A 290 -22.78 -6.44 -16.07
CA LEU A 290 -22.30 -5.24 -15.41
C LEU A 290 -22.70 -3.97 -16.18
N ASP A 291 -23.01 -2.91 -15.44
CA ASP A 291 -23.03 -1.52 -15.90
C ASP A 291 -22.13 -0.70 -14.97
N LEU A 292 -20.99 -0.30 -15.48
CA LEU A 292 -19.96 0.47 -14.77
C LEU A 292 -19.95 1.96 -15.17
N SER A 293 -20.97 2.42 -15.90
CA SER A 293 -21.07 3.80 -16.38
C SER A 293 -21.14 4.85 -15.27
N CYS A 294 -21.55 4.42 -14.06
CA CYS A 294 -21.59 5.26 -12.86
C CYS A 294 -20.23 5.48 -12.19
N TRP A 295 -19.22 4.69 -12.53
CA TRP A 295 -17.91 4.76 -11.87
C TRP A 295 -17.10 5.93 -12.43
N ASP A 296 -17.10 7.06 -11.70
CA ASP A 296 -16.46 8.31 -12.11
C ASP A 296 -14.99 8.35 -11.70
N VAL A 297 -14.64 7.77 -10.53
CA VAL A 297 -13.28 7.81 -9.99
C VAL A 297 -12.81 6.40 -9.62
N ALA A 298 -11.94 5.84 -10.45
CA ALA A 298 -11.27 4.56 -10.28
C ALA A 298 -9.83 4.77 -9.80
N ILE A 299 -9.64 4.93 -8.48
CA ILE A 299 -8.33 5.22 -7.89
C ILE A 299 -7.38 4.03 -8.13
N ASN A 300 -6.21 4.32 -8.70
CA ASN A 300 -5.14 3.35 -8.90
C ASN A 300 -3.85 3.89 -8.27
N GLY A 301 -3.36 3.25 -7.21
CA GLY A 301 -2.18 3.70 -6.47
C GLY A 301 -1.59 2.65 -5.57
N ALA A 302 -0.78 3.08 -4.62
CA ALA A 302 -0.13 2.24 -3.61
C ALA A 302 0.92 1.23 -4.13
N GLU A 303 1.07 1.05 -5.43
CA GLU A 303 2.14 0.28 -6.07
C GLU A 303 2.42 0.84 -7.48
N PRO A 304 3.50 0.43 -8.18
CA PRO A 304 3.80 0.92 -9.52
C PRO A 304 2.63 0.71 -10.48
N ILE A 305 2.17 1.80 -11.09
CA ILE A 305 1.02 1.79 -12.02
C ILE A 305 1.52 1.44 -13.42
N ARG A 306 0.91 0.42 -14.04
CA ARG A 306 1.33 -0.09 -15.35
C ARG A 306 0.36 0.34 -16.43
N ARG A 307 0.87 0.96 -17.50
CA ARG A 307 0.08 1.29 -18.69
C ARG A 307 -0.69 0.08 -19.23
N SER A 308 -0.03 -1.08 -19.31
CA SER A 308 -0.65 -2.31 -19.82
C SER A 308 -1.88 -2.74 -19.00
N THR A 309 -1.85 -2.58 -17.68
CA THR A 309 -2.99 -2.89 -16.80
C THR A 309 -4.16 -1.95 -17.10
N ILE A 310 -3.90 -0.63 -17.21
CA ILE A 310 -4.91 0.37 -17.54
C ILE A 310 -5.55 0.06 -18.89
N GLU A 311 -4.75 -0.12 -19.93
CA GLU A 311 -5.25 -0.36 -21.30
C GLU A 311 -6.05 -1.66 -21.40
N GLN A 312 -5.59 -2.73 -20.75
CA GLN A 312 -6.28 -4.02 -20.74
C GLN A 312 -7.60 -3.95 -19.97
N PHE A 313 -7.63 -3.25 -18.83
CA PHE A 313 -8.86 -3.09 -18.05
C PHE A 313 -9.90 -2.28 -18.83
N ILE A 314 -9.50 -1.17 -19.46
CA ILE A 314 -10.37 -0.35 -20.31
C ILE A 314 -10.94 -1.21 -21.44
N ALA A 315 -10.10 -1.85 -22.25
CA ALA A 315 -10.54 -2.69 -23.35
C ALA A 315 -11.49 -3.84 -22.91
N THR A 316 -11.31 -4.31 -21.66
CA THR A 316 -12.12 -5.39 -21.11
C THR A 316 -13.49 -4.93 -20.64
N PHE A 317 -13.61 -3.74 -20.03
CA PHE A 317 -14.81 -3.25 -19.35
C PHE A 317 -15.46 -2.01 -20.00
N GLU A 318 -14.89 -1.45 -21.05
CA GLU A 318 -15.55 -0.43 -21.88
C GLU A 318 -16.91 -0.90 -22.42
N PRO A 319 -17.08 -2.17 -22.88
CA PRO A 319 -18.40 -2.68 -23.25
C PRO A 319 -19.42 -2.73 -22.09
N SER A 320 -18.92 -2.75 -20.84
CA SER A 320 -19.73 -2.66 -19.62
C SER A 320 -19.92 -1.21 -19.14
N GLY A 321 -19.57 -0.20 -19.94
CA GLY A 321 -19.74 1.22 -19.62
C GLY A 321 -18.58 1.87 -18.87
N PHE A 322 -17.47 1.18 -18.61
CA PHE A 322 -16.30 1.78 -17.94
C PHE A 322 -15.60 2.77 -18.85
N ARG A 323 -15.34 3.98 -18.37
CA ARG A 323 -14.73 5.05 -19.14
C ARG A 323 -13.22 5.17 -18.84
N ARG A 324 -12.41 5.49 -19.85
CA ARG A 324 -10.97 5.73 -19.69
C ARG A 324 -10.67 6.83 -18.67
N GLU A 325 -11.46 7.89 -18.72
CA GLU A 325 -11.35 9.08 -17.88
C GLU A 325 -11.67 8.80 -16.40
N ALA A 326 -12.32 7.68 -16.11
CA ALA A 326 -12.56 7.26 -14.74
C ALA A 326 -11.29 6.79 -14.02
N PHE A 327 -10.26 6.32 -14.76
CA PHE A 327 -8.99 5.97 -14.14
C PHE A 327 -8.32 7.17 -13.51
N TYR A 328 -8.02 7.06 -12.22
CA TYR A 328 -7.40 8.09 -11.41
C TYR A 328 -6.09 7.59 -10.79
N PRO A 329 -4.96 7.64 -11.54
CA PRO A 329 -3.65 7.34 -10.99
C PRO A 329 -3.30 8.33 -9.88
N SER A 330 -2.77 7.82 -8.76
CA SER A 330 -2.40 8.63 -7.61
C SER A 330 -1.15 8.10 -6.92
N TYR A 331 -0.44 8.98 -6.23
CA TYR A 331 0.70 8.65 -5.40
C TYR A 331 0.45 9.12 -3.97
N GLY A 332 0.91 8.30 -3.01
CA GLY A 332 0.83 8.62 -1.60
C GLY A 332 1.42 7.53 -0.71
N LEU A 333 1.57 7.87 0.56
CA LEU A 333 2.18 7.03 1.58
C LEU A 333 1.65 7.44 2.96
N ALA A 334 1.77 6.54 3.92
CA ALA A 334 1.28 6.79 5.29
C ALA A 334 1.97 7.99 5.95
N GLU A 335 3.24 8.21 5.64
CA GLU A 335 4.04 9.35 6.13
C GLU A 335 3.52 10.71 5.63
N ALA A 336 2.77 10.74 4.53
CA ALA A 336 2.02 11.90 4.05
C ALA A 336 0.50 11.73 4.25
N THR A 337 0.08 11.00 5.27
CA THR A 337 -1.28 10.63 5.64
C THR A 337 -1.88 9.60 4.66
N LEU A 338 -2.15 9.97 3.41
CA LEU A 338 -2.61 9.04 2.37
C LEU A 338 -2.21 9.52 0.98
N MET A 339 -2.82 10.57 0.44
CA MET A 339 -2.61 11.05 -0.93
C MET A 339 -1.72 12.29 -0.94
N ALA A 340 -0.69 12.27 -1.77
CA ALA A 340 0.22 13.39 -1.97
C ALA A 340 0.10 13.99 -3.38
N SER A 341 -0.26 13.19 -4.38
CA SER A 341 -0.57 13.67 -5.73
C SER A 341 -1.67 12.84 -6.37
N GLY A 342 -2.38 13.45 -7.32
CA GLY A 342 -3.45 12.80 -8.05
C GLY A 342 -3.73 13.47 -9.39
N GLY A 343 -4.33 12.72 -10.31
CA GLY A 343 -4.73 13.18 -11.63
C GLY A 343 -5.82 14.27 -11.57
N ALA A 344 -6.22 14.75 -12.71
CA ALA A 344 -7.43 15.56 -12.82
C ALA A 344 -8.64 14.63 -13.00
N LYS A 345 -9.73 14.90 -12.28
CA LYS A 345 -10.99 14.19 -12.47
C LYS A 345 -11.47 14.37 -13.92
N ASP A 346 -12.07 13.33 -14.47
CA ASP A 346 -12.59 13.28 -15.85
C ASP A 346 -11.50 13.51 -16.93
N ALA A 347 -10.23 13.28 -16.60
CA ALA A 347 -9.13 13.34 -17.55
C ALA A 347 -8.50 11.95 -17.77
N SER A 348 -8.14 11.64 -19.00
CA SER A 348 -7.42 10.39 -19.28
C SER A 348 -6.06 10.36 -18.58
N PRO A 349 -5.61 9.20 -18.06
CA PRO A 349 -4.28 9.06 -17.47
C PRO A 349 -3.17 9.50 -18.42
N ILE A 350 -2.25 10.30 -17.90
CA ILE A 350 -1.08 10.76 -18.68
C ILE A 350 -0.05 9.63 -18.74
N VAL A 351 0.40 9.31 -19.95
CA VAL A 351 1.45 8.32 -20.17
C VAL A 351 2.60 8.95 -20.91
N ARG A 352 3.81 8.82 -20.36
CA ARG A 352 5.04 9.30 -20.99
C ARG A 352 5.94 8.13 -21.38
N THR A 353 6.38 8.12 -22.62
CA THR A 353 7.38 7.15 -23.08
C THR A 353 8.76 7.79 -22.97
N VAL A 354 9.71 7.08 -22.35
CA VAL A 354 11.08 7.54 -22.11
C VAL A 354 12.08 6.51 -22.61
N GLN A 355 13.32 6.94 -22.88
CA GLN A 355 14.40 6.03 -23.22
C GLN A 355 14.87 5.28 -21.97
N LYS A 356 14.92 3.95 -22.04
CA LYS A 356 15.32 3.09 -20.92
C LYS A 356 16.77 3.34 -20.47
N VAL A 357 17.68 3.55 -21.41
CA VAL A 357 19.10 3.83 -21.12
C VAL A 357 19.25 5.13 -20.33
N ALA A 358 18.47 6.16 -20.63
CA ALA A 358 18.49 7.41 -19.88
C ALA A 358 17.96 7.20 -18.44
N LEU A 359 16.88 6.43 -18.30
CA LEU A 359 16.32 6.04 -16.99
C LEU A 359 17.37 5.34 -16.11
N GLU A 360 18.18 4.45 -16.69
CA GLU A 360 19.27 3.74 -16.01
C GLU A 360 20.39 4.68 -15.54
N GLN A 361 20.47 5.90 -16.10
CA GLN A 361 21.42 6.96 -15.76
C GLN A 361 20.77 8.07 -14.93
N HIS A 362 19.60 7.84 -14.33
CA HIS A 362 18.81 8.84 -13.59
C HIS A 362 18.44 10.08 -14.40
N GLN A 363 18.28 9.92 -15.72
CA GLN A 363 17.89 10.99 -16.64
C GLN A 363 16.63 10.62 -17.41
N ILE A 364 15.93 11.64 -17.89
CA ILE A 364 14.77 11.49 -18.75
C ILE A 364 15.13 11.97 -20.15
N ALA A 365 15.04 11.07 -21.12
CA ALA A 365 15.17 11.42 -22.52
C ALA A 365 13.95 10.93 -23.31
N ILE A 366 13.41 11.81 -24.16
CA ILE A 366 12.31 11.46 -25.05
C ILE A 366 12.87 10.60 -26.19
N PRO A 367 12.25 9.46 -26.50
CA PRO A 367 12.73 8.63 -27.61
C PRO A 367 12.49 9.29 -28.97
N CYS A 368 13.46 9.18 -29.88
CA CYS A 368 13.25 9.49 -31.28
C CYS A 368 12.35 8.43 -31.94
N ILE A 369 11.68 8.79 -33.02
CA ILE A 369 10.82 7.87 -33.79
C ILE A 369 11.68 6.68 -34.27
N GLY A 370 11.27 5.46 -33.91
CA GLY A 370 11.96 4.21 -34.27
C GLY A 370 12.93 3.65 -33.21
N ASN A 371 13.11 4.31 -32.08
CA ASN A 371 13.91 3.75 -30.98
C ASN A 371 13.28 2.49 -30.38
N THR A 372 14.07 1.41 -30.36
CA THR A 372 13.84 0.23 -29.50
C THR A 372 14.43 0.50 -28.11
N GLY A 373 13.87 -0.05 -27.04
CA GLY A 373 14.36 0.19 -25.67
C GLY A 373 13.73 1.41 -25.01
N VAL A 374 12.42 1.50 -25.13
CA VAL A 374 11.60 2.54 -24.51
C VAL A 374 10.77 1.95 -23.36
N GLN A 375 10.44 2.80 -22.39
CA GLN A 375 9.56 2.48 -21.27
C GLN A 375 8.42 3.48 -21.18
N ALA A 376 7.21 2.98 -20.95
CA ALA A 376 6.04 3.82 -20.72
C ALA A 376 5.83 3.96 -19.21
N LEU A 377 5.84 5.20 -18.72
CA LEU A 377 5.54 5.57 -17.34
C LEU A 377 4.16 6.22 -17.27
N VAL A 378 3.41 5.90 -16.22
CA VAL A 378 2.10 6.50 -15.96
C VAL A 378 2.28 7.64 -14.96
N GLY A 379 1.75 8.82 -15.29
CA GLY A 379 1.70 9.96 -14.38
C GLY A 379 0.79 9.68 -13.20
N CYS A 380 1.16 10.18 -12.04
CA CYS A 380 0.41 10.09 -10.79
C CYS A 380 -0.24 11.43 -10.40
N GLY A 381 -0.42 12.30 -11.37
CA GLY A 381 -1.07 13.59 -11.18
C GLY A 381 -0.16 14.67 -10.62
N LYS A 382 -0.79 15.77 -10.22
CA LYS A 382 -0.13 16.92 -9.62
C LYS A 382 -0.17 16.83 -8.10
N THR A 383 0.71 17.57 -7.46
CA THR A 383 0.69 17.77 -6.01
C THR A 383 -0.67 18.35 -5.57
N LEU A 384 -1.18 17.88 -4.43
CA LEU A 384 -2.38 18.45 -3.84
C LEU A 384 -2.12 19.90 -3.39
N ASP A 385 -3.18 20.69 -3.29
CA ASP A 385 -3.11 22.07 -2.79
C ASP A 385 -2.52 22.09 -1.36
N ASP A 386 -1.89 23.21 -0.98
CA ASP A 386 -1.19 23.37 0.31
C ASP A 386 -0.08 22.34 0.62
N GLN A 387 0.38 21.61 -0.40
CA GLN A 387 1.55 20.76 -0.31
C GLN A 387 2.62 21.23 -1.28
N GLN A 388 3.87 21.04 -0.90
CA GLN A 388 5.02 21.22 -1.78
C GLN A 388 5.63 19.86 -2.07
N LEU A 389 5.89 19.57 -3.34
CA LEU A 389 6.57 18.36 -3.80
C LEU A 389 7.78 18.77 -4.63
N LEU A 390 8.96 18.31 -4.22
CA LEU A 390 10.23 18.54 -4.89
C LEU A 390 10.85 17.22 -5.34
N ILE A 391 11.67 17.29 -6.38
CA ILE A 391 12.56 16.20 -6.78
C ILE A 391 13.96 16.60 -6.38
N VAL A 392 14.60 15.83 -5.52
CA VAL A 392 15.85 16.18 -4.87
C VAL A 392 16.88 15.07 -5.11
N ASP A 393 18.08 15.46 -5.48
CA ASP A 393 19.21 14.53 -5.58
C ASP A 393 19.53 13.96 -4.18
N PRO A 394 19.44 12.63 -4.00
CA PRO A 394 19.55 12.02 -2.67
C PRO A 394 20.93 12.18 -2.02
N ASP A 395 22.00 12.42 -2.81
CA ASP A 395 23.37 12.53 -2.35
C ASP A 395 23.74 13.98 -2.04
N THR A 396 23.48 14.90 -2.98
CA THR A 396 23.80 16.34 -2.82
C THR A 396 22.78 17.09 -2.00
N ARG A 397 21.54 16.55 -1.88
CA ARG A 397 20.38 17.19 -1.24
C ARG A 397 20.04 18.54 -1.85
N THR A 398 20.24 18.69 -3.14
CA THR A 398 19.83 19.88 -3.92
C THR A 398 18.68 19.51 -4.84
N GLU A 399 17.85 20.50 -5.20
CA GLU A 399 16.75 20.27 -6.12
C GLU A 399 17.30 19.86 -7.49
N CYS A 400 16.72 18.79 -8.06
CA CYS A 400 17.08 18.29 -9.38
C CYS A 400 16.66 19.25 -10.47
N GLY A 401 17.46 19.33 -11.53
CA GLY A 401 17.08 20.03 -12.75
C GLY A 401 15.95 19.33 -13.52
N ALA A 402 15.41 19.99 -14.52
CA ALA A 402 14.46 19.39 -15.44
C ALA A 402 15.03 18.11 -16.07
N ASP A 403 14.18 17.09 -16.25
CA ASP A 403 14.56 15.80 -16.85
C ASP A 403 15.60 14.97 -16.05
N GLN A 404 15.74 15.24 -14.74
CA GLN A 404 16.50 14.43 -13.80
C GLN A 404 15.58 13.67 -12.86
N ILE A 405 15.97 12.44 -12.50
CA ILE A 405 15.32 11.62 -11.50
C ILE A 405 16.01 11.84 -10.16
N GLY A 406 15.22 12.12 -9.14
CA GLY A 406 15.67 12.25 -7.76
C GLY A 406 14.68 11.64 -6.79
N GLU A 407 14.97 11.78 -5.49
CA GLU A 407 14.08 11.40 -4.41
C GLU A 407 12.92 12.40 -4.33
N ILE A 408 11.70 11.89 -4.18
CA ILE A 408 10.50 12.70 -3.99
C ILE A 408 10.49 13.20 -2.55
N TRP A 409 10.53 14.53 -2.37
CA TRP A 409 10.41 15.18 -1.07
C TRP A 409 9.10 15.94 -0.96
N ILE A 410 8.47 15.89 0.22
CA ILE A 410 7.13 16.46 0.44
C ILE A 410 7.12 17.34 1.69
N ALA A 411 6.50 18.51 1.61
CA ALA A 411 6.17 19.35 2.77
C ALA A 411 4.70 19.76 2.75
N GLY A 412 4.10 19.94 3.92
CA GLY A 412 2.70 20.39 4.07
C GLY A 412 2.02 19.77 5.28
N ARG A 413 0.78 20.22 5.54
CA ARG A 413 0.00 19.84 6.73
C ARG A 413 -0.42 18.37 6.76
N SER A 414 -0.43 17.69 5.62
CA SER A 414 -0.68 16.24 5.53
C SER A 414 0.54 15.39 5.89
N VAL A 415 1.74 15.97 6.02
CA VAL A 415 2.94 15.24 6.47
C VAL A 415 2.78 14.88 7.94
N ALA A 416 3.02 13.62 8.28
CA ALA A 416 2.94 13.09 9.63
C ALA A 416 3.99 13.72 10.56
N ARG A 417 3.81 13.56 11.87
CA ARG A 417 4.71 14.15 12.87
C ARG A 417 6.02 13.37 13.06
N GLY A 418 6.17 12.22 12.43
CA GLY A 418 7.31 11.36 12.55
C GLY A 418 6.94 9.92 12.89
N TYR A 419 7.93 9.16 13.37
CA TYR A 419 7.77 7.77 13.81
C TYR A 419 7.75 7.68 15.32
N TRP A 420 6.76 6.97 15.87
CA TRP A 420 6.61 6.74 17.29
C TRP A 420 7.84 6.03 17.86
N ASN A 421 8.40 6.53 18.97
CA ASN A 421 9.61 6.01 19.66
C ASN A 421 10.90 5.93 18.80
N HIS A 422 10.91 6.53 17.60
CA HIS A 422 12.07 6.50 16.72
C HIS A 422 12.59 7.91 16.38
N PRO A 423 13.17 8.68 17.33
CA PRO A 423 13.56 10.08 17.11
C PRO A 423 14.58 10.25 15.99
N GLN A 424 15.61 9.37 15.91
CA GLN A 424 16.59 9.44 14.84
C GLN A 424 15.97 9.20 13.47
N ALA A 425 15.14 8.17 13.33
CA ALA A 425 14.44 7.89 12.07
C ALA A 425 13.46 9.02 11.71
N THR A 426 12.86 9.68 12.70
CA THR A 426 12.03 10.87 12.50
C THR A 426 12.86 12.02 11.93
N HIS A 427 13.97 12.36 12.57
CA HIS A 427 14.88 13.39 12.10
C HIS A 427 15.35 13.13 10.65
N ASP A 428 15.84 11.91 10.37
CA ASP A 428 16.38 11.57 9.07
C ASP A 428 15.33 11.57 7.94
N THR A 429 14.06 11.34 8.30
CA THR A 429 12.96 11.17 7.31
C THR A 429 12.08 12.41 7.16
N PHE A 430 11.77 13.12 8.27
CA PHE A 430 10.77 14.18 8.27
C PHE A 430 11.35 15.59 8.40
N GLU A 431 12.62 15.71 8.75
CA GLU A 431 13.28 17.00 9.00
C GLU A 431 14.38 17.30 7.99
N ALA A 432 14.22 16.85 6.75
CA ALA A 432 15.20 17.08 5.72
C ALA A 432 15.17 18.53 5.22
N HIS A 433 16.35 19.08 4.92
CA HIS A 433 16.52 20.42 4.38
C HIS A 433 17.37 20.37 3.11
N LEU A 434 17.06 21.25 2.16
CA LEU A 434 17.91 21.44 0.97
C LEU A 434 19.27 21.99 1.40
N ALA A 435 20.35 21.41 0.83
CA ALA A 435 21.70 21.75 1.23
C ALA A 435 22.14 23.14 0.76
N ASP A 436 21.59 23.62 -0.34
CA ASP A 436 21.95 24.91 -0.97
C ASP A 436 21.16 26.08 -0.39
N THR A 437 19.85 25.91 -0.14
CA THR A 437 18.95 26.97 0.30
C THR A 437 18.60 26.93 1.79
N GLY A 438 18.80 25.77 2.43
CA GLY A 438 18.31 25.51 3.80
C GLY A 438 16.79 25.40 3.91
N ALA A 439 16.05 25.38 2.79
CA ALA A 439 14.58 25.26 2.79
C ALA A 439 14.15 23.89 3.37
N GLY A 440 13.05 23.89 4.12
CA GLY A 440 12.50 22.70 4.78
C GLY A 440 11.75 23.06 6.07
N PRO A 441 11.35 22.10 6.88
CA PRO A 441 11.64 20.67 6.73
C PRO A 441 10.78 19.98 5.65
N PHE A 442 11.35 18.96 5.04
CA PHE A 442 10.67 18.07 4.08
C PHE A 442 10.68 16.63 4.58
N LEU A 443 9.62 15.90 4.24
CA LEU A 443 9.57 14.45 4.30
C LEU A 443 10.37 13.85 3.14
N ARG A 444 11.35 13.01 3.42
CA ARG A 444 12.03 12.15 2.46
C ARG A 444 11.22 10.87 2.28
N THR A 445 10.66 10.67 1.09
CA THR A 445 9.76 9.52 0.86
C THR A 445 10.52 8.21 0.64
N GLY A 446 11.78 8.29 0.21
CA GLY A 446 12.54 7.15 -0.26
C GLY A 446 12.07 6.60 -1.60
N ASP A 447 11.12 7.25 -2.25
CA ASP A 447 10.66 6.92 -3.61
C ASP A 447 11.34 7.84 -4.62
N LEU A 448 11.69 7.31 -5.79
CA LEU A 448 12.32 8.04 -6.89
C LEU A 448 11.30 8.44 -7.92
N GLY A 449 11.48 9.62 -8.50
CA GLY A 449 10.60 10.13 -9.54
C GLY A 449 11.12 11.38 -10.21
N PHE A 450 10.31 11.95 -11.07
CA PHE A 450 10.56 13.25 -11.72
C PHE A 450 9.24 13.98 -11.95
N LEU A 451 9.34 15.30 -12.11
CA LEU A 451 8.22 16.15 -12.49
C LEU A 451 8.33 16.54 -13.96
N HIS A 452 7.20 16.48 -14.68
CA HIS A 452 7.10 16.98 -16.05
C HIS A 452 5.82 17.79 -16.23
N HIS A 453 5.93 19.09 -16.42
CA HIS A 453 4.80 20.04 -16.45
C HIS A 453 3.91 19.94 -15.21
N GLY A 454 4.52 19.70 -14.04
CA GLY A 454 3.83 19.51 -12.76
C GLY A 454 3.22 18.13 -12.55
N GLU A 455 3.26 17.24 -13.53
CA GLU A 455 2.84 15.84 -13.42
C GLU A 455 3.94 15.00 -12.79
N LEU A 456 3.63 14.25 -11.75
CA LEU A 456 4.56 13.35 -11.07
C LEU A 456 4.64 12.00 -11.77
N PHE A 457 5.85 11.52 -12.05
CA PHE A 457 6.13 10.18 -12.53
C PHE A 457 7.01 9.45 -11.52
N VAL A 458 6.48 8.41 -10.88
CA VAL A 458 7.23 7.58 -9.93
C VAL A 458 7.96 6.48 -10.68
N THR A 459 9.28 6.41 -10.52
CA THR A 459 10.13 5.43 -11.24
C THR A 459 10.49 4.22 -10.40
N GLY A 460 10.56 4.35 -9.07
CA GLY A 460 10.90 3.24 -8.20
C GLY A 460 11.12 3.66 -6.75
N ARG A 461 11.77 2.80 -6.00
CA ARG A 461 12.12 3.06 -4.60
C ARG A 461 13.64 3.05 -4.43
N LEU A 462 14.19 4.07 -3.80
CA LEU A 462 15.64 4.26 -3.65
C LEU A 462 16.36 3.01 -3.07
N LYS A 463 15.77 2.40 -2.04
CA LYS A 463 16.34 1.20 -1.39
C LYS A 463 16.11 -0.12 -2.15
N ASP A 464 15.19 -0.15 -3.12
CA ASP A 464 14.89 -1.34 -3.90
C ASP A 464 15.66 -1.36 -5.23
N VAL A 465 16.25 -0.25 -5.62
CA VAL A 465 17.04 -0.11 -6.86
C VAL A 465 18.21 -1.10 -6.85
N ILE A 466 18.41 -1.76 -7.98
CA ILE A 466 19.49 -2.73 -8.19
C ILE A 466 20.57 -2.04 -9.01
N VAL A 467 21.79 -1.90 -8.45
CA VAL A 467 22.91 -1.28 -9.14
C VAL A 467 23.93 -2.35 -9.52
N ILE A 468 24.02 -2.68 -10.80
CA ILE A 468 24.97 -3.67 -11.32
C ILE A 468 25.83 -3.01 -12.40
N ARG A 469 27.14 -3.06 -12.24
CA ARG A 469 28.12 -2.46 -13.18
C ARG A 469 27.83 -0.98 -13.46
N ALA A 470 27.56 -0.22 -12.39
CA ALA A 470 27.21 1.21 -12.45
C ALA A 470 25.97 1.56 -13.29
N ARG A 471 25.08 0.59 -13.53
CA ARG A 471 23.76 0.80 -14.12
C ARG A 471 22.67 0.55 -13.11
N THR A 472 21.67 1.40 -13.14
CA THR A 472 20.49 1.31 -12.27
C THR A 472 19.42 0.47 -12.94
N HIS A 473 18.96 -0.56 -12.26
CA HIS A 473 17.84 -1.39 -12.71
C HIS A 473 16.70 -1.31 -11.72
N TYR A 474 15.50 -1.08 -12.24
CA TYR A 474 14.29 -1.04 -11.41
C TYR A 474 13.71 -2.45 -11.28
N PRO A 475 13.61 -3.03 -10.07
CA PRO A 475 13.16 -4.41 -9.85
C PRO A 475 11.84 -4.75 -10.53
N GLN A 476 10.87 -3.84 -10.48
CA GLN A 476 9.53 -4.06 -11.04
C GLN A 476 9.55 -4.30 -12.56
N ASP A 477 10.52 -3.77 -13.28
CA ASP A 477 10.63 -3.94 -14.72
C ASP A 477 11.19 -5.33 -15.06
N ILE A 478 12.18 -5.78 -14.27
CA ILE A 478 12.73 -7.14 -14.35
C ILE A 478 11.65 -8.15 -13.99
N GLU A 479 10.89 -7.91 -12.90
CA GLU A 479 9.79 -8.76 -12.44
C GLU A 479 8.73 -8.98 -13.51
N VAL A 480 8.32 -7.92 -14.21
CA VAL A 480 7.38 -8.01 -15.35
C VAL A 480 7.95 -8.88 -16.47
N THR A 481 9.23 -8.69 -16.78
CA THR A 481 9.89 -9.46 -17.85
C THR A 481 9.95 -10.95 -17.50
N VAL A 482 10.30 -11.27 -16.24
CA VAL A 482 10.30 -12.64 -15.74
C VAL A 482 8.91 -13.26 -15.82
N GLU A 483 7.90 -12.59 -15.29
CA GLU A 483 6.51 -13.07 -15.27
C GLU A 483 5.95 -13.36 -16.67
N GLN A 484 6.37 -12.60 -17.66
CA GLN A 484 5.95 -12.76 -19.06
C GLN A 484 6.75 -13.81 -19.83
N SER A 485 7.87 -14.29 -19.31
CA SER A 485 8.77 -15.21 -20.03
C SER A 485 8.20 -16.61 -20.19
N HIS A 486 7.25 -17.05 -19.32
CA HIS A 486 6.63 -18.36 -19.43
C HIS A 486 5.27 -18.44 -18.70
N ALA A 487 4.31 -19.19 -19.27
CA ALA A 487 2.93 -19.33 -18.75
C ALA A 487 2.80 -20.08 -17.40
N ALA A 488 3.87 -20.74 -16.95
CA ALA A 488 3.91 -21.38 -15.63
C ALA A 488 4.23 -20.40 -14.49
N LEU A 489 4.74 -19.22 -14.81
CA LEU A 489 5.10 -18.20 -13.82
C LEU A 489 3.86 -17.42 -13.40
N ARG A 490 3.71 -17.27 -12.08
CA ARG A 490 2.54 -16.61 -11.52
C ARG A 490 2.70 -15.10 -11.59
N PRO A 491 1.79 -14.37 -12.26
CA PRO A 491 1.83 -12.91 -12.35
C PRO A 491 1.75 -12.23 -10.99
N HIS A 492 2.42 -11.09 -10.84
CA HIS A 492 2.53 -10.29 -9.59
C HIS A 492 3.09 -11.08 -8.40
N CYS A 493 3.91 -12.08 -8.70
CA CYS A 493 4.52 -12.96 -7.69
C CYS A 493 6.00 -13.22 -7.99
N CYS A 494 6.71 -12.19 -8.47
CA CYS A 494 8.15 -12.16 -8.70
C CYS A 494 8.82 -11.14 -7.79
N ALA A 495 9.99 -11.43 -7.27
CA ALA A 495 10.89 -10.49 -6.61
C ALA A 495 12.25 -10.53 -7.28
N ALA A 496 12.66 -9.43 -7.88
CA ALA A 496 14.03 -9.19 -8.34
C ALA A 496 14.81 -8.48 -7.22
N ILE A 497 15.92 -9.06 -6.80
CA ILE A 497 16.71 -8.57 -5.66
C ILE A 497 18.20 -8.53 -6.00
N ALA A 498 18.89 -7.52 -5.46
CA ALA A 498 20.34 -7.48 -5.46
C ALA A 498 20.89 -8.25 -4.25
N VAL A 499 21.87 -9.10 -4.49
CA VAL A 499 22.55 -9.86 -3.45
C VAL A 499 24.05 -9.75 -3.67
N GLU A 500 24.79 -9.38 -2.63
CA GLU A 500 26.24 -9.40 -2.69
C GLU A 500 26.77 -10.86 -2.70
N MET A 501 27.45 -11.22 -3.76
CA MET A 501 28.07 -12.52 -3.94
C MET A 501 29.53 -12.32 -4.39
N HIS A 502 30.47 -12.80 -3.60
CA HIS A 502 31.91 -12.67 -3.87
C HIS A 502 32.39 -11.22 -4.06
N GLY A 503 31.83 -10.29 -3.29
CA GLY A 503 32.19 -8.87 -3.32
C GLY A 503 31.57 -8.07 -4.48
N GLU A 504 30.65 -8.65 -5.24
CA GLU A 504 29.91 -7.98 -6.30
C GLU A 504 28.39 -8.11 -6.10
N GLU A 505 27.64 -7.04 -6.41
CA GLU A 505 26.19 -7.11 -6.46
C GLU A 505 25.72 -7.94 -7.66
N ARG A 506 24.84 -8.89 -7.40
CA ARG A 506 24.32 -9.85 -8.36
C ARG A 506 22.80 -9.89 -8.36
N LEU A 507 22.22 -10.07 -9.53
CA LEU A 507 20.77 -10.19 -9.67
C LEU A 507 20.30 -11.60 -9.32
N VAL A 508 19.39 -11.70 -8.37
CA VAL A 508 18.67 -12.93 -8.02
C VAL A 508 17.18 -12.72 -8.28
N VAL A 509 16.55 -13.70 -8.89
CA VAL A 509 15.12 -13.73 -9.18
C VAL A 509 14.45 -14.77 -8.31
N VAL A 510 13.41 -14.38 -7.54
CA VAL A 510 12.54 -15.28 -6.77
C VAL A 510 11.14 -15.22 -7.36
N GLN A 511 10.59 -16.33 -7.84
CA GLN A 511 9.35 -16.36 -8.59
C GLN A 511 8.43 -17.49 -8.15
N GLU A 512 7.14 -17.21 -7.91
CA GLU A 512 6.14 -18.27 -7.69
C GLU A 512 5.75 -18.98 -8.98
N VAL A 513 5.61 -20.31 -8.89
CA VAL A 513 5.04 -21.13 -9.95
C VAL A 513 3.54 -21.34 -9.72
N GLU A 514 2.75 -21.34 -10.78
CA GLU A 514 1.29 -21.60 -10.72
C GLU A 514 1.00 -23.02 -10.21
N ARG A 515 -0.01 -23.18 -9.34
CA ARG A 515 -0.36 -24.47 -8.68
C ARG A 515 -0.56 -25.65 -9.62
N ARG A 516 -1.07 -25.41 -10.80
CA ARG A 516 -1.32 -26.46 -11.83
C ARG A 516 -0.03 -27.14 -12.33
N TRP A 517 1.13 -26.52 -12.09
CA TRP A 517 2.43 -27.01 -12.50
C TRP A 517 3.24 -27.61 -11.35
N HIS A 518 2.69 -27.66 -10.12
CA HIS A 518 3.33 -28.39 -9.02
C HIS A 518 3.24 -29.89 -9.29
N ALA A 519 4.35 -30.60 -9.26
CA ALA A 519 4.34 -32.05 -9.31
C ALA A 519 3.48 -32.61 -8.17
N LYS A 520 2.55 -33.53 -8.48
CA LYS A 520 1.88 -34.29 -7.43
C LYS A 520 2.95 -35.11 -6.69
N PRO A 521 2.91 -35.17 -5.34
CA PRO A 521 3.76 -36.11 -4.63
C PRO A 521 3.47 -37.52 -5.17
N SER A 522 4.47 -38.18 -5.65
CA SER A 522 4.39 -39.59 -5.99
C SER A 522 4.23 -40.40 -4.72
N GLY A 523 2.99 -40.82 -4.42
CA GLY A 523 2.74 -41.71 -3.28
C GLY A 523 1.27 -41.80 -2.90
N VAL A 524 0.71 -43.00 -3.10
CA VAL A 524 -0.47 -43.64 -2.51
C VAL A 524 -1.83 -43.39 -3.21
N GLY A 525 -2.38 -44.50 -3.72
CA GLY A 525 -3.80 -44.86 -3.82
C GLY A 525 -4.41 -44.75 -5.21
N ASP A 526 -4.45 -45.87 -5.91
CA ASP A 526 -5.37 -46.18 -6.99
C ASP A 526 -6.82 -45.86 -6.59
N ASP A 527 -7.45 -44.99 -7.41
CA ASP A 527 -8.82 -45.23 -7.85
C ASP A 527 -9.02 -44.38 -9.12
N ALA A 528 -9.03 -45.12 -10.22
CA ALA A 528 -9.04 -44.60 -11.58
C ALA A 528 -10.47 -44.17 -11.99
N ASN A 529 -10.64 -42.88 -12.23
CA ASN A 529 -11.69 -42.37 -13.12
C ASN A 529 -11.03 -41.80 -14.39
N PRO A 530 -11.17 -42.45 -15.58
CA PRO A 530 -10.38 -42.12 -16.76
C PRO A 530 -10.73 -40.79 -17.46
N GLU A 531 -11.74 -40.08 -17.05
CA GLU A 531 -12.19 -38.86 -17.76
C GLU A 531 -11.64 -37.54 -17.20
N SER A 532 -10.80 -37.54 -16.15
CA SER A 532 -10.21 -36.32 -15.57
C SER A 532 -8.70 -36.15 -15.82
N SER A 533 -8.09 -36.94 -16.65
CA SER A 533 -6.66 -36.82 -17.00
C SER A 533 -6.42 -35.72 -18.03
N ARG A 534 -6.58 -34.47 -17.64
CA ARG A 534 -5.88 -33.35 -18.31
C ARG A 534 -4.41 -33.52 -18.00
N THR A 535 -3.67 -34.00 -19.00
CA THR A 535 -2.23 -34.28 -19.04
C THR A 535 -1.45 -33.09 -18.46
N SER A 536 -1.05 -33.20 -17.18
CA SER A 536 -0.01 -32.34 -16.63
C SER A 536 1.33 -32.80 -17.22
N ARG A 537 1.81 -32.16 -18.28
CA ARG A 537 3.20 -32.28 -18.67
C ARG A 537 4.08 -31.90 -17.48
N PRO A 538 5.07 -32.67 -17.09
CA PRO A 538 6.04 -32.27 -16.08
C PRO A 538 6.66 -30.93 -16.51
N LEU A 539 6.83 -30.02 -15.58
CA LEU A 539 7.45 -28.72 -15.84
C LEU A 539 8.92 -28.97 -16.15
N ASP A 540 9.35 -28.57 -17.33
CA ASP A 540 10.77 -28.56 -17.70
C ASP A 540 11.43 -27.33 -17.08
N PHE A 541 12.09 -27.52 -15.95
CA PHE A 541 12.75 -26.46 -15.21
C PHE A 541 13.90 -25.84 -16.00
N ASP A 542 14.66 -26.61 -16.77
CA ASP A 542 15.80 -26.11 -17.53
C ASP A 542 15.35 -25.16 -18.64
N THR A 543 14.30 -25.50 -19.36
CA THR A 543 13.68 -24.61 -20.33
C THR A 543 13.15 -23.34 -19.63
N LEU A 544 12.55 -23.46 -18.45
CA LEU A 544 11.99 -22.34 -17.72
C LEU A 544 13.08 -21.36 -17.24
N PHE A 545 14.17 -21.88 -16.67
CA PHE A 545 15.33 -21.08 -16.28
C PHE A 545 15.97 -20.39 -17.48
N GLY A 546 16.14 -21.12 -18.60
CA GLY A 546 16.65 -20.56 -19.85
C GLY A 546 15.81 -19.38 -20.35
N ASN A 547 14.49 -19.54 -20.40
CA ASN A 547 13.57 -18.48 -20.82
C ASN A 547 13.66 -17.23 -19.92
N ILE A 548 13.73 -17.41 -18.60
CA ILE A 548 13.87 -16.29 -17.64
C ILE A 548 15.20 -15.57 -17.88
N CYS A 549 16.30 -16.29 -17.90
CA CYS A 549 17.64 -15.70 -18.06
C CYS A 549 17.78 -15.00 -19.41
N GLN A 550 17.29 -15.59 -20.49
CA GLN A 550 17.30 -15.00 -21.82
C GLN A 550 16.46 -13.73 -21.88
N ALA A 551 15.21 -13.78 -21.40
CA ALA A 551 14.32 -12.61 -21.45
C ALA A 551 14.87 -11.43 -20.65
N VAL A 552 15.48 -11.69 -19.48
CA VAL A 552 16.10 -10.64 -18.66
C VAL A 552 17.36 -10.09 -19.34
N ALA A 553 18.22 -10.93 -19.86
CA ALA A 553 19.43 -10.49 -20.57
C ALA A 553 19.09 -9.64 -21.79
N GLU A 554 18.14 -10.06 -22.62
CA GLU A 554 17.72 -9.34 -23.83
C GLU A 554 17.08 -7.99 -23.55
N LYS A 555 16.23 -7.91 -22.50
CA LYS A 555 15.46 -6.69 -22.23
C LYS A 555 16.15 -5.72 -21.27
N HIS A 556 17.03 -6.19 -20.40
CA HIS A 556 17.62 -5.40 -19.32
C HIS A 556 19.14 -5.33 -19.35
N ASP A 557 19.80 -5.99 -20.31
CA ASP A 557 21.27 -6.04 -20.44
C ASP A 557 21.97 -6.41 -19.11
N VAL A 558 21.32 -7.26 -18.30
CA VAL A 558 21.81 -7.76 -17.03
C VAL A 558 21.68 -9.27 -16.95
N GLN A 559 22.69 -9.93 -16.39
CA GLN A 559 22.69 -11.38 -16.21
C GLN A 559 22.07 -11.76 -14.88
N VAL A 560 21.16 -12.72 -14.91
CA VAL A 560 20.61 -13.34 -13.70
C VAL A 560 21.68 -14.31 -13.15
N SER A 561 22.00 -14.19 -11.86
CA SER A 561 22.97 -15.05 -11.18
C SER A 561 22.32 -16.24 -10.47
N ALA A 562 21.06 -16.11 -10.07
CA ALA A 562 20.26 -17.22 -9.56
C ALA A 562 18.76 -17.02 -9.88
N VAL A 563 18.07 -18.09 -10.16
CA VAL A 563 16.61 -18.16 -10.27
C VAL A 563 16.08 -19.15 -9.24
N ILE A 564 15.23 -18.68 -8.35
CA ILE A 564 14.60 -19.49 -7.29
C ILE A 564 13.10 -19.55 -7.57
N LEU A 565 12.64 -20.70 -7.97
CA LEU A 565 11.22 -20.96 -8.14
C LEU A 565 10.63 -21.47 -6.82
N ILE A 566 9.58 -20.83 -6.36
CA ILE A 566 8.95 -21.11 -5.08
C ILE A 566 7.49 -21.52 -5.25
N ARG A 567 6.96 -22.19 -4.21
CA ARG A 567 5.57 -22.64 -4.18
C ARG A 567 4.60 -21.47 -4.26
N SER A 568 3.48 -21.67 -4.95
CA SER A 568 2.40 -20.68 -5.05
C SER A 568 1.86 -20.27 -3.68
N GLY A 569 1.91 -18.97 -3.38
CA GLY A 569 1.46 -18.37 -2.13
C GLY A 569 2.53 -18.26 -1.04
N SER A 570 3.80 -18.57 -1.36
CA SER A 570 4.93 -18.49 -0.41
C SER A 570 5.78 -17.22 -0.56
N LEU A 571 5.59 -16.41 -1.61
CA LEU A 571 6.33 -15.16 -1.78
C LEU A 571 5.98 -14.18 -0.65
N PRO A 572 6.96 -13.64 0.08
CA PRO A 572 6.74 -12.63 1.10
C PRO A 572 6.03 -11.40 0.55
N LYS A 573 4.82 -11.12 1.07
CA LYS A 573 4.00 -9.96 0.70
C LYS A 573 3.46 -9.25 1.93
N THR A 574 3.13 -7.97 1.77
CA THR A 574 2.41 -7.19 2.78
C THR A 574 0.96 -7.66 2.88
N SER A 575 0.23 -7.19 3.89
CA SER A 575 -1.22 -7.43 4.01
C SER A 575 -2.03 -6.82 2.86
N SER A 576 -1.50 -5.77 2.21
CA SER A 576 -2.07 -5.14 1.02
C SER A 576 -1.66 -5.81 -0.30
N GLY A 577 -0.83 -6.87 -0.26
CA GLY A 577 -0.41 -7.63 -1.44
C GLY A 577 0.90 -7.18 -2.08
N LYS A 578 1.55 -6.12 -1.60
CA LYS A 578 2.85 -5.63 -2.12
C LYS A 578 3.98 -6.63 -1.83
N ILE A 579 4.90 -6.80 -2.77
CA ILE A 579 6.07 -7.67 -2.63
C ILE A 579 7.05 -7.07 -1.61
N ARG A 580 7.52 -7.90 -0.67
CA ARG A 580 8.53 -7.53 0.33
C ARG A 580 9.90 -8.02 -0.13
N ARG A 581 10.56 -7.26 -1.04
CA ARG A 581 11.85 -7.64 -1.64
C ARG A 581 12.94 -7.88 -0.60
N HIS A 582 13.03 -7.02 0.40
CA HIS A 582 13.98 -7.22 1.49
C HIS A 582 13.74 -8.53 2.26
N ALA A 583 12.50 -8.90 2.54
CA ALA A 583 12.19 -10.18 3.16
C ALA A 583 12.54 -11.36 2.23
N CYS A 584 12.29 -11.23 0.91
CA CYS A 584 12.73 -12.22 -0.07
C CYS A 584 14.26 -12.39 -0.06
N ARG A 585 15.01 -11.27 0.01
CA ARG A 585 16.49 -11.29 0.12
C ARG A 585 16.92 -12.01 1.40
N THR A 586 16.33 -11.69 2.55
CA THR A 586 16.63 -12.33 3.84
C THR A 586 16.33 -13.83 3.79
N HIS A 587 15.17 -14.23 3.28
CA HIS A 587 14.80 -15.64 3.14
C HIS A 587 15.70 -16.39 2.15
N PHE A 588 16.15 -15.74 1.07
CA PHE A 588 17.10 -16.32 0.14
C PHE A 588 18.46 -16.57 0.81
N LEU A 589 18.99 -15.57 1.52
CA LEU A 589 20.28 -15.68 2.23
C LEU A 589 20.24 -16.75 3.34
N ASN A 590 19.11 -16.85 4.06
CA ASN A 590 18.91 -17.82 5.14
C ASN A 590 18.41 -19.18 4.64
N GLN A 591 18.24 -19.37 3.32
CA GLN A 591 17.76 -20.62 2.70
C GLN A 591 16.39 -21.09 3.27
N THR A 592 15.49 -20.16 3.58
CA THR A 592 14.17 -20.43 4.18
C THR A 592 13.00 -20.25 3.21
N LEU A 593 13.28 -20.10 1.90
CA LEU A 593 12.26 -20.07 0.86
C LEU A 593 11.67 -21.47 0.63
N ASP A 594 10.37 -21.56 0.32
CA ASP A 594 9.70 -22.83 -0.04
C ASP A 594 9.97 -23.18 -1.52
N VAL A 595 11.19 -23.65 -1.77
CA VAL A 595 11.76 -23.86 -3.11
C VAL A 595 11.16 -25.10 -3.78
N VAL A 596 10.74 -24.94 -5.04
CA VAL A 596 10.32 -26.04 -5.93
C VAL A 596 11.31 -26.30 -7.08
N GLY A 597 12.17 -25.33 -7.38
CA GLY A 597 13.26 -25.44 -8.35
C GLY A 597 14.25 -24.30 -8.18
N GLN A 598 15.51 -24.52 -8.44
CA GLN A 598 16.55 -23.51 -8.34
C GLN A 598 17.62 -23.67 -9.41
N TRP A 599 18.16 -22.56 -9.87
CA TRP A 599 19.24 -22.50 -10.82
C TRP A 599 20.24 -21.42 -10.40
N TYR A 600 21.52 -21.72 -10.58
CA TYR A 600 22.62 -20.80 -10.34
C TYR A 600 23.52 -20.74 -11.57
N ALA A 601 24.01 -19.56 -11.92
CA ALA A 601 24.97 -19.40 -13.00
C ALA A 601 26.29 -20.11 -12.67
N ALA A 602 26.98 -20.65 -13.65
CA ALA A 602 28.17 -21.49 -13.47
C ALA A 602 29.33 -20.83 -12.69
N HIS A 603 29.40 -19.50 -12.67
CA HIS A 603 30.37 -18.73 -11.91
C HIS A 603 29.95 -18.48 -10.45
N VAL A 604 28.77 -18.93 -10.05
CA VAL A 604 28.24 -18.87 -8.68
C VAL A 604 28.25 -20.29 -8.14
N SER A 605 29.36 -20.72 -7.56
CA SER A 605 29.41 -22.05 -6.94
C SER A 605 28.63 -22.02 -5.61
N THR A 606 27.49 -22.71 -5.59
CA THR A 606 26.62 -23.02 -4.45
C THR A 606 26.13 -21.85 -3.57
N ALA A 607 24.94 -22.08 -2.94
CA ALA A 607 24.25 -21.10 -2.08
C ALA A 607 25.21 -20.40 -1.08
N PRO A 608 24.99 -19.11 -0.79
CA PRO A 608 25.85 -18.34 0.12
C PRO A 608 25.92 -19.04 1.47
N THR A 609 27.13 -19.43 1.87
CA THR A 609 27.42 -19.94 3.23
C THR A 609 27.17 -18.81 4.21
N SER A 610 26.29 -19.01 5.18
CA SER A 610 26.02 -18.09 6.27
C SER A 610 27.28 -17.96 7.15
N GLN A 611 28.14 -17.01 6.83
CA GLN A 611 29.03 -16.42 7.84
C GLN A 611 28.28 -15.22 8.43
N ALA A 612 27.54 -15.50 9.47
CA ALA A 612 27.04 -14.49 10.37
C ALA A 612 28.26 -13.88 11.10
N THR A 613 28.83 -12.87 10.53
CA THR A 613 29.70 -11.94 11.27
C THR A 613 28.77 -10.93 11.92
N SER A 614 28.65 -11.06 13.24
CA SER A 614 28.18 -10.03 14.14
C SER A 614 29.13 -8.82 14.02
N MET A 615 28.85 -7.91 13.13
CA MET A 615 29.38 -6.55 13.14
C MET A 615 28.20 -5.59 13.08
N GLY A 616 28.24 -4.64 14.03
CA GLY A 616 27.15 -3.74 14.34
C GLY A 616 26.59 -2.96 13.16
N GLU A 617 25.36 -2.55 13.36
CA GLU A 617 24.56 -1.69 12.48
C GLU A 617 25.10 -0.24 12.44
N GLU A 618 26.36 -0.06 12.14
CA GLU A 618 26.95 1.24 11.82
C GLU A 618 27.74 1.07 10.52
N HIS A 619 27.25 1.66 9.45
CA HIS A 619 27.81 1.89 8.11
C HIS A 619 27.01 1.22 6.97
N ALA A 620 25.81 1.73 6.72
CA ALA A 620 25.10 1.54 5.46
C ALA A 620 24.92 2.87 4.68
N TYR A 621 25.86 3.79 4.84
CA TYR A 621 26.05 4.91 3.92
C TYR A 621 27.44 4.74 3.30
N ARG A 622 27.53 3.97 2.21
CA ARG A 622 28.69 4.10 1.31
C ARG A 622 28.41 5.28 0.40
N GLU A 623 29.30 6.27 0.50
CA GLU A 623 29.44 7.40 -0.41
C GLU A 623 29.45 6.91 -1.86
N PHE A 624 28.50 7.36 -2.65
CA PHE A 624 28.53 7.24 -4.10
C PHE A 624 29.49 8.30 -4.65
N SER A 625 30.79 8.07 -4.56
CA SER A 625 31.76 8.89 -5.27
C SER A 625 31.82 8.43 -6.72
N SER A 626 31.23 9.22 -7.61
CA SER A 626 31.49 9.15 -9.05
C SER A 626 32.95 9.51 -9.32
N PRO A 627 33.69 8.75 -10.15
CA PRO A 627 34.97 9.21 -10.63
C PRO A 627 34.74 10.24 -11.75
N VAL A 628 34.73 11.51 -11.41
CA VAL A 628 34.90 12.59 -12.39
C VAL A 628 36.31 12.53 -12.89
N ALA A 629 36.52 12.03 -14.10
CA ALA A 629 37.80 12.09 -14.79
C ALA A 629 38.15 13.56 -15.06
N THR A 630 39.11 14.08 -14.30
CA THR A 630 39.73 15.38 -14.53
C THR A 630 40.59 15.29 -15.77
N LEU A 631 40.07 15.74 -16.90
CA LEU A 631 40.86 16.02 -18.09
C LEU A 631 41.68 17.31 -17.84
N GLN A 632 42.91 17.16 -17.37
CA GLN A 632 43.92 18.21 -17.38
C GLN A 632 44.25 18.53 -18.85
N ARG A 633 43.84 19.72 -19.30
CA ARG A 633 44.42 20.34 -20.50
C ARG A 633 45.82 20.82 -20.17
N HIS A 634 46.83 20.19 -20.75
CA HIS A 634 48.13 20.77 -20.91
C HIS A 634 48.02 21.83 -22.02
N GLY A 635 48.16 23.07 -21.62
CA GLY A 635 48.45 24.19 -22.55
C GLY A 635 49.97 24.36 -22.63
N GLU A 636 50.52 24.02 -23.79
CA GLU A 636 51.90 24.42 -24.11
C GLU A 636 51.88 25.88 -24.61
N HIS A 637 52.70 26.68 -24.00
CA HIS A 637 53.19 27.95 -24.52
C HIS A 637 54.24 27.70 -25.60
N VAL A 638 54.08 28.29 -26.81
CA VAL A 638 55.17 28.66 -27.67
C VAL A 638 54.82 29.98 -28.36
N ALA A 639 55.68 30.98 -28.12
CA ALA A 639 55.97 32.24 -28.81
C ALA A 639 54.78 33.21 -29.11
#